data_c1911c9491bbc5a72ce0d9996178b2bc
#
_entry.id   c1911c9491bbc5a72ce0d9996178b2bc
#
_cell.length_a   1.000
_cell.length_b   1.000
_cell.length_c   1.000
_cell.angle_alpha   90.00
_cell.angle_beta   90.00
_cell.angle_gamma   90.00
#
_symmetry.space_group_name_H-M   'P 1'
#
loop_
_entity.id
_entity.type
_entity.pdbx_description
1 polymer ?
#
loop_
_entity_poly.entity_id
_entity_poly.type
_entity_poly.pdbx_seq_one_letter_code
_entity_poly.pdbx_strand_id
1 'polypeptide(L)'
;MGPSTGFSDVGGERLITPPIRGRAGELEVVGGLITAVAEGRGGVLVIEGPPGIGKSRLLTEALTIAEKAGVRPLFGEAFEYQQTVPFFALFMATLRADPPVGDAEALRELGGSADLRYWVVHDLHNAIRAAASETPLMIVLEDIHWADNGTLLALRSLATETDVPVLWVLTARTGAGGQAAQETLSVLQRTDATFLRLAAMTPDAVADMVQDAVRARADASLLSLAAKAHGNPFLISELVRGLGEEGRLDFSDGRAVATGYALPRRLSANMHQRLDLLSEGASEVVRVAAVLPDRFSAGLLAAMLERTPTSLLSALEEAVRADLFIEDGEQLRFRHDLLREATRQSLPQSLRRAMERQSASVMLAMGAAPAEVATQLARSAEPGDREAIDALRHAAQAVGRGDASAAADLSKRALELLPVDDAEHGSLVAETVGWLNRASRYREAEGLADVALSEAASHEVEAEIRLRLPVHTKHTDQRRVAENRRALKLSGISEVTRARHLAWLAYNLVFDEGGQRREAADEAAAAAAAIGDAEATIMAGVTHALLDAGEGYTSRALRRFDELRPLAQTNETALAHAYAGMYNANLLAVVGRLDDATARLADGIEQARREGNAMTLAMWSVFRGLVDLAAGRLSAAREETESLPVPQSAGATEHDVLRMVILAEVAAHTDDRNLLQQMVNDARDAHTTGSTGIRRGSAYVLARAAWQRDDIHDAMRWLGDVVLLATPFFPHALVRLILGAQVASAAGDAGLRARVLQATEVLERERPAVPLFSVVARYARGILEHDAEALVAVAEALRVFPRPLLYASAAADAGGELIRAHREAEALDQLNAAFDTYNECGATADARRVGRALRRLGLERRVVGPQRAKTGWDSLTESELVVVQLIAEGATNRAVAQRLQLSPHTVKTHVHNAFAKLGITSRAQLAQVIPHVD
;
A
#
# COMPACT_ATOMS: atom_id res chain seq x y z
N MET A 1 -16.12 -9.69 -25.88
CA MET A 1 -17.59 -9.91 -25.84
C MET A 1 -18.06 -9.10 -24.66
N GLY A 2 -18.85 -8.04 -24.90
CA GLY A 2 -19.32 -7.15 -23.85
C GLY A 2 -20.21 -7.83 -22.82
N PRO A 3 -20.42 -7.23 -21.63
CA PRO A 3 -21.22 -7.84 -20.59
C PRO A 3 -22.65 -8.00 -21.10
N SER A 4 -23.02 -9.27 -21.34
CA SER A 4 -24.39 -9.63 -21.58
C SER A 4 -25.19 -9.39 -20.30
N THR A 5 -25.89 -8.26 -20.24
CA THR A 5 -26.98 -8.09 -19.28
C THR A 5 -27.91 -9.26 -19.41
N GLY A 6 -27.90 -10.16 -18.42
CA GLY A 6 -28.76 -11.35 -18.40
C GLY A 6 -30.22 -10.99 -18.20
N PHE A 7 -30.88 -10.64 -19.29
CA PHE A 7 -32.30 -10.85 -19.49
C PHE A 7 -32.42 -11.85 -20.63
N SER A 8 -32.63 -13.10 -20.26
CA SER A 8 -32.87 -14.17 -21.19
C SER A 8 -34.09 -13.85 -22.07
N ASP A 9 -33.81 -13.87 -23.36
CA ASP A 9 -34.78 -13.79 -24.47
C ASP A 9 -35.84 -14.92 -24.33
N VAL A 10 -37.04 -14.56 -23.97
CA VAL A 10 -38.21 -15.36 -24.24
C VAL A 10 -39.10 -14.48 -25.12
N GLY A 11 -38.96 -14.70 -26.43
CA GLY A 11 -39.80 -14.12 -27.48
C GLY A 11 -39.27 -12.78 -28.01
N GLY A 12 -38.64 -12.83 -29.15
CA GLY A 12 -38.10 -11.84 -30.09
C GLY A 12 -38.65 -10.41 -30.13
N GLU A 13 -38.65 -9.68 -29.01
CA GLU A 13 -38.74 -8.23 -28.97
C GLU A 13 -37.61 -7.70 -28.09
N ARG A 14 -36.78 -6.80 -28.64
CA ARG A 14 -35.84 -6.01 -27.88
C ARG A 14 -36.57 -5.33 -26.74
N LEU A 15 -36.41 -5.80 -25.51
CA LEU A 15 -36.89 -5.13 -24.31
C LEU A 15 -36.25 -3.73 -24.24
N ILE A 16 -36.96 -2.72 -24.63
CA ILE A 16 -36.58 -1.31 -24.45
C ILE A 16 -36.57 -1.10 -22.93
N THR A 17 -35.38 -0.93 -22.37
CA THR A 17 -35.20 -0.62 -20.95
C THR A 17 -35.99 0.68 -20.65
N PRO A 18 -36.92 0.71 -19.69
CA PRO A 18 -37.72 1.89 -19.41
C PRO A 18 -36.83 3.10 -19.07
N PRO A 19 -37.18 4.30 -19.44
CA PRO A 19 -36.42 5.49 -19.15
C PRO A 19 -36.27 5.66 -17.61
N ILE A 20 -35.13 6.20 -17.17
CA ILE A 20 -34.96 6.55 -15.76
C ILE A 20 -35.85 7.78 -15.44
N ARG A 21 -36.64 7.69 -14.37
CA ARG A 21 -37.56 8.74 -13.95
C ARG A 21 -37.13 9.35 -12.62
N GLY A 22 -37.41 10.67 -12.48
CA GLY A 22 -37.19 11.38 -11.22
C GLY A 22 -35.74 11.50 -10.77
N ARG A 23 -34.78 11.39 -11.71
CA ARG A 23 -33.33 11.44 -11.43
C ARG A 23 -32.58 12.43 -12.33
N ALA A 24 -33.28 13.45 -12.81
CA ALA A 24 -32.69 14.41 -13.75
C ALA A 24 -31.52 15.18 -13.15
N GLY A 25 -31.64 15.60 -11.89
CA GLY A 25 -30.56 16.31 -11.17
C GLY A 25 -29.34 15.40 -10.92
N GLU A 26 -29.58 14.14 -10.54
CA GLU A 26 -28.49 13.17 -10.33
C GLU A 26 -27.78 12.85 -11.66
N LEU A 27 -28.51 12.72 -12.75
CA LEU A 27 -27.96 12.51 -14.10
C LEU A 27 -27.18 13.73 -14.60
N GLU A 28 -27.58 14.94 -14.25
CA GLU A 28 -26.84 16.17 -14.58
C GLU A 28 -25.48 16.18 -13.85
N VAL A 29 -25.45 15.84 -12.58
CA VAL A 29 -24.20 15.73 -11.81
C VAL A 29 -23.29 14.65 -12.39
N VAL A 30 -23.82 13.46 -12.67
CA VAL A 30 -23.09 12.36 -13.30
C VAL A 30 -22.53 12.78 -14.66
N GLY A 31 -23.36 13.38 -15.50
CA GLY A 31 -22.95 13.87 -16.82
C GLY A 31 -21.87 14.95 -16.76
N GLY A 32 -21.97 15.85 -15.79
CA GLY A 32 -20.94 16.89 -15.54
C GLY A 32 -19.58 16.29 -15.16
N LEU A 33 -19.56 15.28 -14.30
CA LEU A 33 -18.31 14.58 -13.90
C LEU A 33 -17.72 13.77 -15.07
N ILE A 34 -18.56 13.10 -15.86
CA ILE A 34 -18.10 12.38 -17.07
C ILE A 34 -17.52 13.35 -18.09
N THR A 35 -18.14 14.52 -18.28
CA THR A 35 -17.58 15.56 -19.15
C THR A 35 -16.24 16.06 -18.61
N ALA A 36 -16.14 16.30 -17.31
CA ALA A 36 -14.89 16.75 -16.69
C ALA A 36 -13.74 15.76 -16.91
N VAL A 37 -14.01 14.45 -16.76
CA VAL A 37 -12.96 13.43 -16.99
C VAL A 37 -12.62 13.31 -18.48
N ALA A 38 -13.56 13.45 -19.38
CA ALA A 38 -13.29 13.52 -20.82
C ALA A 38 -12.41 14.73 -21.20
N GLU A 39 -12.47 15.80 -20.41
CA GLU A 39 -11.64 17.00 -20.53
C GLU A 39 -10.29 16.88 -19.78
N GLY A 40 -9.99 15.73 -19.17
CA GLY A 40 -8.71 15.46 -18.53
C GLY A 40 -8.69 15.70 -17.00
N ARG A 41 -9.82 15.95 -16.35
CA ARG A 41 -9.94 16.17 -14.90
C ARG A 41 -10.54 14.94 -14.23
N GLY A 42 -9.79 14.29 -13.35
CA GLY A 42 -10.27 13.19 -12.54
C GLY A 42 -11.30 13.60 -11.48
N GLY A 43 -11.93 12.61 -10.85
CA GLY A 43 -12.89 12.88 -9.79
C GLY A 43 -13.44 11.62 -9.13
N VAL A 44 -14.18 11.81 -8.05
CA VAL A 44 -14.84 10.72 -7.31
C VAL A 44 -16.33 11.03 -7.15
N LEU A 45 -17.16 10.04 -7.48
CA LEU A 45 -18.60 10.06 -7.25
C LEU A 45 -18.99 8.90 -6.33
N VAL A 46 -19.60 9.20 -5.20
CA VAL A 46 -20.18 8.21 -4.30
C VAL A 46 -21.69 8.29 -4.35
N ILE A 47 -22.35 7.19 -4.71
CA ILE A 47 -23.81 7.07 -4.79
C ILE A 47 -24.28 6.26 -3.58
N GLU A 48 -24.92 6.94 -2.63
CA GLU A 48 -25.47 6.31 -1.44
C GLU A 48 -27.00 6.20 -1.50
N GLY A 49 -27.54 5.16 -0.92
CA GLY A 49 -28.99 5.04 -0.75
C GLY A 49 -29.43 3.66 -0.25
N PRO A 50 -30.69 3.57 0.22
CA PRO A 50 -31.24 2.31 0.71
C PRO A 50 -31.35 1.25 -0.40
N PRO A 51 -31.53 -0.03 -0.05
CA PRO A 51 -31.77 -1.08 -1.03
C PRO A 51 -32.97 -0.79 -1.92
N GLY A 52 -32.84 -1.12 -3.22
CA GLY A 52 -33.92 -0.95 -4.19
C GLY A 52 -34.20 0.48 -4.64
N ILE A 53 -33.44 1.49 -4.19
CA ILE A 53 -33.67 2.91 -4.52
C ILE A 53 -33.21 3.29 -5.94
N GLY A 54 -32.53 2.39 -6.66
CA GLY A 54 -32.13 2.60 -8.04
C GLY A 54 -30.66 2.95 -8.27
N LYS A 55 -29.75 2.65 -7.34
CA LYS A 55 -28.29 2.87 -7.49
C LYS A 55 -27.73 2.22 -8.78
N SER A 56 -27.95 0.92 -8.94
CA SER A 56 -27.48 0.16 -10.12
C SER A 56 -28.12 0.66 -11.42
N ARG A 57 -29.36 1.15 -11.36
CA ARG A 57 -30.02 1.73 -12.55
C ARG A 57 -29.36 3.05 -12.96
N LEU A 58 -29.00 3.89 -12.00
CA LEU A 58 -28.25 5.13 -12.24
C LEU A 58 -26.85 4.82 -12.80
N LEU A 59 -26.16 3.77 -12.29
CA LEU A 59 -24.90 3.30 -12.83
C LEU A 59 -25.00 2.88 -14.30
N THR A 60 -26.05 2.14 -14.67
CA THR A 60 -26.28 1.73 -16.08
C THR A 60 -26.37 2.92 -17.01
N GLU A 61 -27.05 3.99 -16.60
CA GLU A 61 -27.12 5.23 -17.38
C GLU A 61 -25.77 5.95 -17.41
N ALA A 62 -25.05 5.98 -16.28
CA ALA A 62 -23.70 6.56 -16.21
C ALA A 62 -22.74 5.87 -17.20
N LEU A 63 -22.76 4.54 -17.27
CA LEU A 63 -21.98 3.76 -18.22
C LEU A 63 -22.31 4.15 -19.68
N THR A 64 -23.59 4.27 -19.99
CA THR A 64 -24.05 4.68 -21.33
C THR A 64 -23.61 6.11 -21.69
N ILE A 65 -23.64 7.03 -20.73
CA ILE A 65 -23.17 8.41 -20.91
C ILE A 65 -21.65 8.43 -21.13
N ALA A 66 -20.88 7.66 -20.32
CA ALA A 66 -19.43 7.58 -20.43
C ALA A 66 -18.98 7.06 -21.79
N GLU A 67 -19.57 5.99 -22.28
CA GLU A 67 -19.27 5.43 -23.61
C GLU A 67 -19.51 6.46 -24.72
N LYS A 68 -20.63 7.20 -24.66
CA LYS A 68 -20.95 8.26 -25.64
C LYS A 68 -19.98 9.44 -25.56
N ALA A 69 -19.42 9.71 -24.39
CA ALA A 69 -18.41 10.77 -24.17
C ALA A 69 -16.97 10.33 -24.51
N GLY A 70 -16.74 9.09 -24.94
CA GLY A 70 -15.42 8.56 -25.23
C GLY A 70 -14.62 8.23 -23.99
N VAL A 71 -15.28 8.09 -22.83
CA VAL A 71 -14.68 7.65 -21.56
C VAL A 71 -14.84 6.15 -21.44
N ARG A 72 -13.75 5.44 -21.25
CA ARG A 72 -13.72 3.98 -21.16
C ARG A 72 -14.20 3.51 -19.78
N PRO A 73 -15.32 2.76 -19.68
CA PRO A 73 -15.78 2.25 -18.41
C PRO A 73 -15.05 0.95 -18.01
N LEU A 74 -14.69 0.84 -16.75
CA LEU A 74 -14.20 -0.36 -16.09
C LEU A 74 -15.18 -0.68 -14.95
N PHE A 75 -15.63 -1.93 -14.83
CA PHE A 75 -16.67 -2.31 -13.88
C PHE A 75 -16.20 -3.43 -12.94
N GLY A 76 -16.36 -3.21 -11.64
CA GLY A 76 -16.16 -4.18 -10.59
C GLY A 76 -17.30 -4.12 -9.57
N GLU A 77 -17.62 -5.25 -8.98
CA GLU A 77 -18.66 -5.39 -7.97
C GLU A 77 -18.07 -6.05 -6.73
N ALA A 78 -18.39 -5.55 -5.55
CA ALA A 78 -17.98 -6.14 -4.27
C ALA A 78 -19.10 -7.01 -3.69
N PHE A 79 -18.73 -8.15 -3.13
CA PHE A 79 -19.68 -9.12 -2.58
C PHE A 79 -19.33 -9.48 -1.14
N GLU A 80 -20.34 -9.73 -0.32
CA GLU A 80 -20.19 -10.06 1.09
C GLU A 80 -19.21 -11.22 1.35
N TYR A 81 -19.29 -12.27 0.52
CA TYR A 81 -18.49 -13.49 0.67
C TYR A 81 -17.03 -13.37 0.14
N GLN A 82 -16.72 -12.32 -0.61
CA GLN A 82 -15.40 -12.10 -1.18
C GLN A 82 -14.56 -11.06 -0.41
N GLN A 83 -15.00 -10.63 0.75
CA GLN A 83 -14.24 -9.75 1.64
C GLN A 83 -12.88 -10.33 2.06
N THR A 84 -12.74 -11.65 1.97
CA THR A 84 -11.47 -12.37 2.23
C THR A 84 -10.53 -12.42 1.03
N VAL A 85 -10.98 -12.06 -0.18
CA VAL A 85 -10.15 -12.03 -1.38
C VAL A 85 -9.64 -10.61 -1.60
N PRO A 86 -8.34 -10.35 -1.38
CA PRO A 86 -7.81 -9.00 -1.48
C PRO A 86 -7.96 -8.41 -2.88
N PHE A 87 -8.33 -7.13 -2.94
CA PHE A 87 -8.48 -6.35 -4.18
C PHE A 87 -9.49 -6.91 -5.18
N PHE A 88 -10.40 -7.78 -4.74
CA PHE A 88 -11.29 -8.50 -5.65
C PHE A 88 -12.05 -7.57 -6.58
N ALA A 89 -12.77 -6.56 -6.05
CA ALA A 89 -13.57 -5.64 -6.86
C ALA A 89 -12.70 -4.82 -7.83
N LEU A 90 -11.50 -4.42 -7.43
CA LEU A 90 -10.54 -3.72 -8.27
C LEU A 90 -10.00 -4.62 -9.39
N PHE A 91 -9.63 -5.85 -9.08
CA PHE A 91 -9.18 -6.80 -10.10
C PHE A 91 -10.29 -7.15 -11.10
N MET A 92 -11.53 -7.24 -10.62
CA MET A 92 -12.69 -7.41 -11.51
C MET A 92 -12.82 -6.23 -12.47
N ALA A 93 -12.64 -5.00 -11.99
CA ALA A 93 -12.72 -3.81 -12.81
C ALA A 93 -11.55 -3.70 -13.82
N THR A 94 -10.34 -4.01 -13.40
CA THR A 94 -9.12 -3.76 -14.19
C THR A 94 -8.70 -4.93 -15.07
N LEU A 95 -8.63 -6.15 -14.53
CA LEU A 95 -8.10 -7.30 -15.25
C LEU A 95 -9.11 -7.96 -16.20
N ARG A 96 -10.43 -7.78 -15.98
CA ARG A 96 -11.47 -8.25 -16.89
C ARG A 96 -11.82 -7.24 -18.00
N ALA A 97 -11.24 -6.05 -17.94
CA ALA A 97 -11.40 -5.07 -19.00
C ALA A 97 -10.79 -5.57 -20.33
N ASP A 98 -11.32 -5.09 -21.46
CA ASP A 98 -10.77 -5.40 -22.78
C ASP A 98 -10.33 -4.08 -23.47
N PRO A 99 -9.01 -3.87 -23.66
CA PRO A 99 -7.87 -4.63 -23.15
C PRO A 99 -7.73 -4.53 -21.61
N PRO A 100 -7.08 -5.51 -20.94
CA PRO A 100 -6.85 -5.45 -19.50
C PRO A 100 -6.05 -4.20 -19.09
N VAL A 101 -6.35 -3.66 -17.90
CA VAL A 101 -5.58 -2.59 -17.29
C VAL A 101 -4.64 -3.21 -16.26
N GLY A 102 -3.36 -3.32 -16.58
CA GLY A 102 -2.33 -3.96 -15.79
C GLY A 102 -1.94 -5.35 -16.28
N ASP A 103 -0.86 -5.87 -15.72
CA ASP A 103 -0.38 -7.22 -16.00
C ASP A 103 -1.14 -8.23 -15.12
N ALA A 104 -2.01 -9.01 -15.76
CA ALA A 104 -2.85 -9.99 -15.08
C ALA A 104 -2.03 -11.12 -14.42
N GLU A 105 -0.84 -11.43 -14.90
CA GLU A 105 0.02 -12.48 -14.35
C GLU A 105 0.77 -11.96 -13.12
N ALA A 106 1.39 -10.79 -13.22
CA ALA A 106 2.04 -10.13 -12.10
C ALA A 106 1.06 -9.80 -10.96
N LEU A 107 -0.14 -9.29 -11.27
CA LEU A 107 -1.15 -8.96 -10.26
C LEU A 107 -1.83 -10.21 -9.66
N ARG A 108 -1.89 -11.35 -10.35
CA ARG A 108 -2.36 -12.60 -9.77
C ARG A 108 -1.35 -13.21 -8.80
N GLU A 109 -0.07 -13.14 -9.12
CA GLU A 109 1.00 -13.57 -8.21
C GLU A 109 1.01 -12.74 -6.92
N LEU A 110 0.76 -11.43 -7.03
CA LEU A 110 0.64 -10.51 -5.91
C LEU A 110 -0.73 -10.60 -5.21
N GLY A 111 -1.80 -10.88 -5.94
CA GLY A 111 -3.18 -10.84 -5.46
C GLY A 111 -3.56 -11.94 -4.46
N GLY A 112 -2.74 -12.97 -4.32
CA GLY A 112 -2.89 -14.00 -3.29
C GLY A 112 -2.49 -13.54 -1.89
N SER A 113 -1.97 -12.32 -1.74
CA SER A 113 -1.45 -11.82 -0.47
C SER A 113 -1.93 -10.40 -0.16
N ALA A 114 -2.76 -10.27 0.86
CA ALA A 114 -3.22 -8.97 1.34
C ALA A 114 -2.09 -8.12 1.95
N ASP A 115 -0.98 -8.72 2.31
CA ASP A 115 0.16 -8.03 2.90
C ASP A 115 1.01 -7.32 1.86
N LEU A 116 0.84 -7.70 0.59
CA LEU A 116 1.40 -7.00 -0.56
C LEU A 116 0.50 -5.85 -1.04
N ARG A 117 -0.51 -5.45 -0.26
CA ARG A 117 -1.51 -4.40 -0.58
C ARG A 117 -0.88 -3.16 -1.16
N TYR A 118 0.23 -2.75 -0.57
CA TYR A 118 0.94 -1.57 -1.03
C TYR A 118 1.47 -1.74 -2.47
N TRP A 119 2.12 -2.87 -2.75
CA TRP A 119 2.69 -3.15 -4.06
C TRP A 119 1.62 -3.35 -5.13
N VAL A 120 0.53 -4.03 -4.76
CA VAL A 120 -0.65 -4.16 -5.63
C VAL A 120 -1.25 -2.78 -5.93
N VAL A 121 -1.38 -1.91 -4.93
CA VAL A 121 -1.87 -0.54 -5.12
C VAL A 121 -0.93 0.26 -6.02
N HIS A 122 0.38 0.15 -5.83
CA HIS A 122 1.38 0.81 -6.64
C HIS A 122 1.34 0.36 -8.11
N ASP A 123 1.30 -0.95 -8.34
CA ASP A 123 1.26 -1.51 -9.71
C ASP A 123 -0.07 -1.18 -10.40
N LEU A 124 -1.19 -1.25 -9.66
CA LEU A 124 -2.50 -0.80 -10.16
C LEU A 124 -2.50 0.70 -10.45
N HIS A 125 -1.89 1.52 -9.60
CA HIS A 125 -1.74 2.95 -9.81
C HIS A 125 -1.05 3.24 -11.13
N ASN A 126 0.12 2.64 -11.36
CA ASN A 126 0.90 2.82 -12.58
C ASN A 126 0.13 2.33 -13.82
N ALA A 127 -0.54 1.18 -13.71
CA ALA A 127 -1.31 0.62 -14.81
C ALA A 127 -2.55 1.49 -15.15
N ILE A 128 -3.28 1.96 -14.14
CA ILE A 128 -4.43 2.85 -14.32
C ILE A 128 -3.98 4.18 -14.92
N ARG A 129 -2.89 4.75 -14.43
CA ARG A 129 -2.31 6.01 -14.94
C ARG A 129 -1.85 5.89 -16.39
N ALA A 130 -1.19 4.79 -16.74
CA ALA A 130 -0.80 4.49 -18.11
C ALA A 130 -2.02 4.37 -19.04
N ALA A 131 -3.03 3.60 -18.66
CA ALA A 131 -4.25 3.43 -19.42
C ALA A 131 -5.05 4.74 -19.54
N ALA A 132 -5.14 5.53 -18.47
CA ALA A 132 -5.82 6.81 -18.45
C ALA A 132 -5.12 7.88 -19.31
N SER A 133 -3.79 7.79 -19.49
CA SER A 133 -3.05 8.68 -20.40
C SER A 133 -3.38 8.45 -21.87
N GLU A 134 -3.86 7.26 -22.24
CA GLU A 134 -4.28 6.92 -23.60
C GLU A 134 -5.76 7.24 -23.83
N THR A 135 -6.61 6.93 -22.85
CA THR A 135 -8.06 7.14 -22.92
C THR A 135 -8.60 7.42 -21.50
N PRO A 136 -9.39 8.50 -21.32
CA PRO A 136 -10.02 8.76 -20.03
C PRO A 136 -10.81 7.57 -19.51
N LEU A 137 -10.71 7.28 -18.21
CA LEU A 137 -11.32 6.10 -17.59
C LEU A 137 -12.47 6.47 -16.65
N MET A 138 -13.48 5.61 -16.59
CA MET A 138 -14.48 5.61 -15.52
C MET A 138 -14.42 4.25 -14.81
N ILE A 139 -13.95 4.24 -13.58
CA ILE A 139 -13.84 3.01 -12.78
C ILE A 139 -15.03 2.93 -11.83
N VAL A 140 -15.89 1.96 -12.07
CA VAL A 140 -17.10 1.72 -11.27
C VAL A 140 -16.85 0.59 -10.31
N LEU A 141 -17.07 0.82 -9.01
CA LEU A 141 -17.10 -0.22 -7.99
C LEU A 141 -18.46 -0.24 -7.30
N GLU A 142 -19.23 -1.30 -7.55
CA GLU A 142 -20.56 -1.43 -6.98
C GLU A 142 -20.51 -2.08 -5.60
N ASP A 143 -21.37 -1.61 -4.71
CA ASP A 143 -21.59 -2.11 -3.34
C ASP A 143 -20.33 -2.18 -2.47
N ILE A 144 -19.51 -1.10 -2.48
CA ILE A 144 -18.22 -1.02 -1.74
C ILE A 144 -18.34 -1.29 -0.23
N HIS A 145 -19.54 -1.28 0.33
CA HIS A 145 -19.77 -1.67 1.73
C HIS A 145 -19.50 -3.17 1.98
N TRP A 146 -19.39 -3.97 0.91
CA TRP A 146 -18.94 -5.36 0.92
C TRP A 146 -17.49 -5.52 0.44
N ALA A 147 -16.81 -4.43 0.07
CA ALA A 147 -15.46 -4.54 -0.44
C ALA A 147 -14.47 -5.06 0.62
N ASP A 148 -13.50 -5.82 0.15
CA ASP A 148 -12.37 -6.29 0.97
C ASP A 148 -11.48 -5.13 1.45
N ASN A 149 -10.74 -5.36 2.52
CA ASN A 149 -9.88 -4.34 3.10
C ASN A 149 -8.78 -3.83 2.14
N GLY A 150 -8.31 -4.65 1.21
CA GLY A 150 -7.33 -4.26 0.19
C GLY A 150 -7.92 -3.25 -0.79
N THR A 151 -9.12 -3.54 -1.33
CA THR A 151 -9.87 -2.61 -2.19
C THR A 151 -10.16 -1.28 -1.47
N LEU A 152 -10.60 -1.33 -0.20
CA LEU A 152 -10.89 -0.13 0.59
C LEU A 152 -9.64 0.71 0.85
N LEU A 153 -8.51 0.08 1.12
CA LEU A 153 -7.23 0.76 1.29
C LEU A 153 -6.76 1.40 -0.02
N ALA A 154 -6.85 0.67 -1.13
CA ALA A 154 -6.49 1.18 -2.45
C ALA A 154 -7.32 2.40 -2.84
N LEU A 155 -8.63 2.39 -2.57
CA LEU A 155 -9.51 3.54 -2.84
C LEU A 155 -9.08 4.80 -2.10
N ARG A 156 -8.59 4.68 -0.86
CA ARG A 156 -8.11 5.83 -0.07
C ARG A 156 -6.87 6.49 -0.71
N SER A 157 -6.10 5.76 -1.50
CA SER A 157 -4.91 6.25 -2.20
C SER A 157 -5.23 6.63 -3.64
N LEU A 158 -5.79 5.68 -4.42
CA LEU A 158 -5.99 5.85 -5.86
C LEU A 158 -7.08 6.85 -6.22
N ALA A 159 -8.15 6.93 -5.41
CA ALA A 159 -9.28 7.81 -5.69
C ALA A 159 -9.04 9.27 -5.24
N THR A 160 -7.94 9.55 -4.55
CA THR A 160 -7.61 10.93 -4.12
C THR A 160 -6.79 11.71 -5.14
N GLU A 161 -6.31 11.05 -6.21
CA GLU A 161 -5.58 11.70 -7.29
C GLU A 161 -6.55 12.24 -8.35
N THR A 162 -6.64 13.54 -8.45
CA THR A 162 -7.55 14.24 -9.39
C THR A 162 -6.85 14.74 -10.66
N ASP A 163 -5.55 14.62 -10.75
CA ASP A 163 -4.71 15.05 -11.88
C ASP A 163 -4.62 14.00 -13.02
N VAL A 164 -5.17 12.82 -12.79
CA VAL A 164 -5.28 11.75 -13.78
C VAL A 164 -6.73 11.71 -14.28
N PRO A 165 -7.01 11.56 -15.60
CA PRO A 165 -8.37 11.53 -16.14
C PRO A 165 -9.10 10.22 -15.80
N VAL A 166 -9.36 10.02 -14.52
CA VAL A 166 -10.07 8.88 -13.96
C VAL A 166 -11.24 9.34 -13.11
N LEU A 167 -12.46 8.93 -13.49
CA LEU A 167 -13.64 9.09 -12.66
C LEU A 167 -13.91 7.80 -11.88
N TRP A 168 -13.78 7.87 -10.57
CA TRP A 168 -14.20 6.79 -9.68
C TRP A 168 -15.69 6.92 -9.36
N VAL A 169 -16.45 5.89 -9.65
CA VAL A 169 -17.88 5.84 -9.33
C VAL A 169 -18.15 4.68 -8.38
N LEU A 170 -18.52 5.04 -7.16
CA LEU A 170 -18.66 4.09 -6.05
C LEU A 170 -20.11 4.01 -5.61
N THR A 171 -20.65 2.84 -5.35
CA THR A 171 -21.97 2.74 -4.69
C THR A 171 -21.86 2.13 -3.31
N ALA A 172 -22.70 2.62 -2.40
CA ALA A 172 -22.78 2.10 -1.02
C ALA A 172 -24.24 2.12 -0.53
N ARG A 173 -24.55 1.25 0.44
CA ARG A 173 -25.78 1.36 1.22
C ARG A 173 -25.60 2.31 2.38
N THR A 174 -26.55 3.18 2.61
CA THR A 174 -26.51 4.13 3.72
C THR A 174 -26.40 3.40 5.06
N GLY A 175 -25.35 3.68 5.81
CA GLY A 175 -25.09 3.10 7.13
C GLY A 175 -24.69 1.62 7.13
N ALA A 176 -24.47 1.01 5.98
CA ALA A 176 -23.98 -0.36 5.88
C ALA A 176 -22.45 -0.42 5.73
N GLY A 177 -21.88 -1.61 5.95
CA GLY A 177 -20.46 -1.87 5.89
C GLY A 177 -19.76 -1.77 7.26
N GLY A 178 -18.63 -2.47 7.37
CA GLY A 178 -17.80 -2.44 8.57
C GLY A 178 -17.08 -1.09 8.75
N GLN A 179 -16.32 -0.97 9.83
CA GLN A 179 -15.56 0.23 10.17
C GLN A 179 -14.65 0.71 9.03
N ALA A 180 -13.97 -0.21 8.34
CA ALA A 180 -13.06 0.12 7.24
C ALA A 180 -13.79 0.79 6.05
N ALA A 181 -15.00 0.35 5.70
CA ALA A 181 -15.80 0.97 4.65
C ALA A 181 -16.25 2.38 5.05
N GLN A 182 -16.71 2.56 6.29
CA GLN A 182 -17.11 3.87 6.80
C GLN A 182 -15.94 4.85 6.89
N GLU A 183 -14.76 4.38 7.33
CA GLU A 183 -13.54 5.18 7.31
C GLU A 183 -13.16 5.61 5.89
N THR A 184 -13.26 4.69 4.91
CA THR A 184 -12.97 5.00 3.51
C THR A 184 -13.92 6.07 2.98
N LEU A 185 -15.23 5.94 3.19
CA LEU A 185 -16.21 6.95 2.82
C LEU A 185 -15.94 8.29 3.50
N SER A 186 -15.52 8.28 4.77
CA SER A 186 -15.16 9.49 5.52
C SER A 186 -13.90 10.17 4.96
N VAL A 187 -12.91 9.39 4.48
CA VAL A 187 -11.73 9.93 3.80
C VAL A 187 -12.14 10.57 2.49
N LEU A 188 -12.91 9.89 1.65
CA LEU A 188 -13.38 10.41 0.37
C LEU A 188 -14.23 11.67 0.54
N GLN A 189 -15.02 11.77 1.60
CA GLN A 189 -15.81 12.96 1.90
C GLN A 189 -14.94 14.18 2.23
N ARG A 190 -13.74 13.98 2.75
CA ARG A 190 -12.78 15.06 3.04
C ARG A 190 -11.94 15.47 1.83
N THR A 191 -11.91 14.67 0.77
CA THR A 191 -11.09 14.87 -0.43
C THR A 191 -11.90 15.29 -1.66
N ASP A 192 -12.91 16.16 -1.47
CA ASP A 192 -13.76 16.72 -2.54
C ASP A 192 -14.56 15.70 -3.38
N ALA A 193 -14.77 14.48 -2.88
CA ALA A 193 -15.65 13.54 -3.56
C ALA A 193 -17.11 14.04 -3.60
N THR A 194 -17.73 13.89 -4.75
CA THR A 194 -19.16 14.21 -4.91
C THR A 194 -20.03 13.10 -4.34
N PHE A 195 -20.88 13.42 -3.35
CA PHE A 195 -21.81 12.46 -2.74
C PHE A 195 -23.23 12.69 -3.26
N LEU A 196 -23.76 11.70 -3.96
CA LEU A 196 -25.17 11.64 -4.37
C LEU A 196 -25.94 10.71 -3.42
N ARG A 197 -26.77 11.27 -2.57
CA ARG A 197 -27.70 10.52 -1.72
C ARG A 197 -29.03 10.37 -2.40
N LEU A 198 -29.33 9.15 -2.89
CA LEU A 198 -30.59 8.87 -3.56
C LEU A 198 -31.75 8.83 -2.56
N ALA A 199 -32.62 9.81 -2.66
CA ALA A 199 -33.86 9.85 -1.89
C ALA A 199 -34.98 9.05 -2.59
N ALA A 200 -36.09 8.82 -1.87
CA ALA A 200 -37.32 8.29 -2.44
C ALA A 200 -37.80 9.15 -3.64
N MET A 201 -38.40 8.50 -4.64
CA MET A 201 -38.98 9.20 -5.79
C MET A 201 -40.12 10.10 -5.38
N THR A 202 -40.23 11.26 -6.07
CA THR A 202 -41.35 12.16 -5.91
C THR A 202 -42.63 11.51 -6.44
N PRO A 203 -43.81 11.94 -5.99
CA PRO A 203 -45.10 11.40 -6.48
C PRO A 203 -45.26 11.49 -8.01
N ASP A 204 -44.76 12.55 -8.63
CA ASP A 204 -44.83 12.73 -10.08
C ASP A 204 -43.92 11.71 -10.79
N ALA A 205 -42.67 11.49 -10.28
CA ALA A 205 -41.77 10.49 -10.80
C ALA A 205 -42.31 9.06 -10.63
N VAL A 206 -43.01 8.79 -9.52
CA VAL A 206 -43.69 7.52 -9.29
C VAL A 206 -44.80 7.34 -10.33
N ALA A 207 -45.62 8.38 -10.60
CA ALA A 207 -46.66 8.32 -11.62
C ALA A 207 -46.09 8.03 -13.00
N ASP A 208 -45.02 8.71 -13.40
CA ASP A 208 -44.32 8.48 -14.66
C ASP A 208 -43.80 7.04 -14.76
N MET A 209 -43.18 6.56 -13.72
CA MET A 209 -42.65 5.20 -13.67
C MET A 209 -43.73 4.13 -13.79
N VAL A 210 -44.84 4.33 -13.09
CA VAL A 210 -46.02 3.44 -13.20
C VAL A 210 -46.60 3.47 -14.59
N GLN A 211 -46.75 4.65 -15.21
CA GLN A 211 -47.25 4.80 -16.60
C GLN A 211 -46.37 4.09 -17.61
N ASP A 212 -45.03 4.21 -17.46
CA ASP A 212 -44.09 3.50 -18.33
C ASP A 212 -44.23 1.99 -18.18
N ALA A 213 -44.39 1.50 -16.93
CA ALA A 213 -44.51 0.07 -16.65
C ALA A 213 -45.82 -0.54 -17.21
N VAL A 214 -46.92 0.17 -17.12
CA VAL A 214 -48.23 -0.32 -17.64
C VAL A 214 -48.48 0.10 -19.09
N ARG A 215 -47.64 0.97 -19.66
CA ARG A 215 -47.80 1.55 -21.02
C ARG A 215 -49.15 2.23 -21.27
N ALA A 216 -49.75 2.76 -20.19
CA ALA A 216 -51.05 3.45 -20.19
C ALA A 216 -51.04 4.53 -19.11
N ARG A 217 -51.96 5.48 -19.14
CA ARG A 217 -52.14 6.44 -18.06
C ARG A 217 -52.64 5.73 -16.81
N ALA A 218 -51.88 5.86 -15.71
CA ALA A 218 -52.29 5.32 -14.41
C ALA A 218 -53.45 6.14 -13.83
N ASP A 219 -54.47 5.48 -13.38
CA ASP A 219 -55.61 6.14 -12.69
C ASP A 219 -55.28 6.37 -11.19
N ALA A 220 -56.18 7.08 -10.51
CA ALA A 220 -56.02 7.42 -9.09
C ALA A 220 -55.96 6.17 -8.20
N SER A 221 -56.61 5.05 -8.54
CA SER A 221 -56.58 3.81 -7.76
C SER A 221 -55.20 3.17 -7.81
N LEU A 222 -54.60 3.06 -8.97
CA LEU A 222 -53.26 2.52 -9.20
C LEU A 222 -52.19 3.39 -8.56
N LEU A 223 -52.29 4.73 -8.69
CA LEU A 223 -51.35 5.67 -8.06
C LEU A 223 -51.46 5.64 -6.52
N SER A 224 -52.66 5.49 -5.97
CA SER A 224 -52.83 5.32 -4.52
C SER A 224 -52.18 4.05 -3.97
N LEU A 225 -52.21 2.97 -4.74
CA LEU A 225 -51.51 1.74 -4.40
C LEU A 225 -49.98 1.93 -4.53
N ALA A 226 -49.51 2.58 -5.59
CA ALA A 226 -48.08 2.89 -5.80
C ALA A 226 -47.51 3.77 -4.69
N ALA A 227 -48.28 4.72 -4.16
CA ALA A 227 -47.87 5.56 -3.05
C ALA A 227 -47.47 4.76 -1.78
N LYS A 228 -48.05 3.57 -1.58
CA LYS A 228 -47.68 2.65 -0.48
C LYS A 228 -46.28 2.05 -0.58
N ALA A 229 -45.64 2.19 -1.77
CA ALA A 229 -44.23 1.83 -1.96
C ALA A 229 -43.27 2.93 -1.46
N HIS A 230 -43.78 4.04 -0.91
CA HIS A 230 -42.99 5.14 -0.35
C HIS A 230 -41.90 5.66 -1.31
N GLY A 231 -42.15 5.68 -2.61
CA GLY A 231 -41.24 6.18 -3.63
C GLY A 231 -40.00 5.29 -3.88
N ASN A 232 -40.04 4.02 -3.43
CA ASN A 232 -38.99 3.07 -3.74
C ASN A 232 -39.26 2.41 -5.11
N PRO A 233 -38.36 2.62 -6.12
CA PRO A 233 -38.55 2.13 -7.48
C PRO A 233 -38.69 0.60 -7.57
N PHE A 234 -37.96 -0.14 -6.75
CA PHE A 234 -38.07 -1.59 -6.73
C PHE A 234 -39.46 -2.05 -6.26
N LEU A 235 -39.94 -1.47 -5.16
CA LEU A 235 -41.27 -1.80 -4.65
C LEU A 235 -42.39 -1.40 -5.60
N ILE A 236 -42.24 -0.28 -6.34
CA ILE A 236 -43.17 0.15 -7.35
C ILE A 236 -43.20 -0.84 -8.52
N SER A 237 -42.03 -1.28 -9.00
CA SER A 237 -41.93 -2.28 -10.07
C SER A 237 -42.60 -3.60 -9.68
N GLU A 238 -42.32 -4.07 -8.45
CA GLU A 238 -42.92 -5.30 -7.90
C GLU A 238 -44.43 -5.17 -7.70
N LEU A 239 -44.90 -4.00 -7.30
CA LEU A 239 -46.36 -3.72 -7.19
C LEU A 239 -47.04 -3.87 -8.53
N VAL A 240 -46.56 -3.15 -9.57
CA VAL A 240 -47.15 -3.16 -10.88
C VAL A 240 -47.15 -4.57 -11.50
N ARG A 241 -45.99 -5.28 -11.36
CA ARG A 241 -45.83 -6.67 -11.82
C ARG A 241 -46.84 -7.60 -11.11
N GLY A 242 -46.90 -7.50 -9.76
CA GLY A 242 -47.82 -8.33 -8.99
C GLY A 242 -49.28 -8.08 -9.30
N LEU A 243 -49.69 -6.82 -9.55
CA LEU A 243 -51.06 -6.52 -10.00
C LEU A 243 -51.35 -7.12 -11.38
N GLY A 244 -50.34 -7.10 -12.29
CA GLY A 244 -50.47 -7.73 -13.61
C GLY A 244 -50.60 -9.24 -13.53
N GLU A 245 -49.77 -9.90 -12.75
CA GLU A 245 -49.80 -11.36 -12.53
C GLU A 245 -51.11 -11.84 -11.88
N GLU A 246 -51.71 -11.04 -10.99
CA GLU A 246 -52.98 -11.33 -10.35
C GLU A 246 -54.20 -10.99 -11.22
N GLY A 247 -54.00 -10.47 -12.43
CA GLY A 247 -55.06 -10.03 -13.32
C GLY A 247 -55.89 -8.86 -12.76
N ARG A 248 -55.25 -8.03 -11.92
CA ARG A 248 -55.88 -6.91 -11.21
C ARG A 248 -55.60 -5.55 -11.86
N LEU A 249 -55.06 -5.55 -13.06
CA LEU A 249 -54.93 -4.36 -13.90
C LEU A 249 -55.99 -4.44 -15.01
N ASP A 250 -56.91 -3.52 -15.00
CA ASP A 250 -57.92 -3.33 -16.07
C ASP A 250 -57.48 -2.14 -16.96
N PHE A 251 -57.61 -2.33 -18.26
CA PHE A 251 -57.23 -1.32 -19.28
C PHE A 251 -58.47 -0.85 -20.01
N SER A 252 -59.01 0.30 -19.59
CA SER A 252 -60.17 0.92 -20.19
C SER A 252 -59.86 2.36 -20.58
N ASP A 253 -60.30 2.80 -21.74
CA ASP A 253 -60.13 4.17 -22.27
C ASP A 253 -58.68 4.71 -22.26
N GLY A 254 -57.69 3.84 -22.51
CA GLY A 254 -56.25 4.17 -22.45
C GLY A 254 -55.73 4.45 -21.06
N ARG A 255 -56.43 4.05 -20.02
CA ARG A 255 -56.03 4.12 -18.62
C ARG A 255 -55.87 2.73 -18.01
N ALA A 256 -54.87 2.58 -17.15
CA ALA A 256 -54.68 1.40 -16.31
C ALA A 256 -55.28 1.65 -14.93
N VAL A 257 -56.24 0.82 -14.56
CA VAL A 257 -57.02 0.90 -13.32
C VAL A 257 -56.72 -0.32 -12.47
N ALA A 258 -56.40 -0.15 -11.19
CA ALA A 258 -56.20 -1.25 -10.28
C ALA A 258 -57.55 -1.73 -9.69
N THR A 259 -57.88 -3.01 -9.85
CA THR A 259 -59.08 -3.59 -9.24
C THR A 259 -58.80 -3.98 -7.78
N GLY A 260 -59.44 -3.24 -6.83
CA GLY A 260 -59.29 -3.41 -5.40
C GLY A 260 -58.17 -2.61 -4.78
N TYR A 261 -58.25 -2.41 -3.46
CA TYR A 261 -57.34 -1.54 -2.66
C TYR A 261 -56.23 -2.31 -1.92
N ALA A 262 -56.23 -3.64 -2.00
CA ALA A 262 -55.23 -4.49 -1.34
C ALA A 262 -53.95 -4.48 -2.16
N LEU A 263 -52.79 -4.51 -1.48
CA LEU A 263 -51.50 -4.74 -2.14
C LEU A 263 -51.51 -6.14 -2.78
N PRO A 264 -50.80 -6.34 -3.93
CA PRO A 264 -50.59 -7.68 -4.47
C PRO A 264 -50.02 -8.62 -3.43
N ARG A 265 -50.41 -9.90 -3.45
CA ARG A 265 -49.89 -10.91 -2.56
C ARG A 265 -48.36 -10.96 -2.53
N ARG A 266 -47.79 -10.69 -3.69
CA ARG A 266 -46.33 -10.62 -3.88
C ARG A 266 -45.67 -9.51 -3.02
N LEU A 267 -46.35 -8.43 -2.74
CA LEU A 267 -45.88 -7.28 -1.95
C LEU A 267 -46.48 -7.25 -0.52
N SER A 268 -47.74 -7.70 -0.35
CA SER A 268 -48.42 -7.72 0.95
C SER A 268 -47.98 -8.86 1.83
N ALA A 269 -47.40 -9.88 1.22
CA ALA A 269 -46.74 -10.93 1.96
C ALA A 269 -45.49 -10.37 2.61
N ASN A 270 -45.52 -10.22 3.93
CA ASN A 270 -44.31 -10.39 4.70
C ASN A 270 -43.48 -11.47 4.00
N MET A 271 -42.16 -11.31 3.93
CA MET A 271 -41.28 -12.28 3.25
C MET A 271 -41.52 -13.74 3.64
N HIS A 272 -42.12 -13.97 4.81
CA HIS A 272 -42.63 -15.25 5.27
C HIS A 272 -43.72 -15.85 4.36
N GLN A 273 -44.65 -15.03 3.85
CA GLN A 273 -45.72 -15.51 2.98
C GLN A 273 -45.23 -15.84 1.56
N ARG A 274 -44.09 -15.29 1.10
CA ARG A 274 -43.45 -15.74 -0.14
C ARG A 274 -42.92 -17.18 -0.01
N LEU A 275 -42.39 -17.52 1.15
CA LEU A 275 -41.95 -18.88 1.46
C LEU A 275 -43.16 -19.81 1.61
N ASP A 276 -44.28 -19.32 2.13
CA ASP A 276 -45.52 -20.10 2.31
C ASP A 276 -46.27 -20.37 0.96
N LEU A 277 -45.95 -19.63 -0.10
CA LEU A 277 -46.50 -19.85 -1.45
C LEU A 277 -45.68 -20.88 -2.25
N LEU A 278 -44.51 -21.25 -1.77
CA LEU A 278 -43.68 -22.29 -2.38
C LEU A 278 -44.17 -23.67 -1.98
N SER A 279 -43.98 -24.66 -2.84
CA SER A 279 -44.08 -26.05 -2.44
C SER A 279 -43.17 -26.35 -1.23
N GLU A 280 -43.53 -27.36 -0.45
CA GLU A 280 -42.73 -27.73 0.73
C GLU A 280 -41.26 -27.99 0.36
N GLY A 281 -41.01 -28.62 -0.79
CA GLY A 281 -39.66 -28.89 -1.27
C GLY A 281 -38.91 -27.60 -1.71
N ALA A 282 -39.59 -26.62 -2.35
CA ALA A 282 -38.99 -25.38 -2.74
C ALA A 282 -38.70 -24.46 -1.52
N SER A 283 -39.64 -24.46 -0.55
CA SER A 283 -39.45 -23.75 0.72
C SER A 283 -38.25 -24.27 1.52
N GLU A 284 -38.08 -25.60 1.58
CA GLU A 284 -36.93 -26.26 2.21
C GLU A 284 -35.62 -25.87 1.53
N VAL A 285 -35.55 -25.91 0.21
CA VAL A 285 -34.40 -25.53 -0.62
C VAL A 285 -34.00 -24.06 -0.34
N VAL A 286 -34.99 -23.14 -0.32
CA VAL A 286 -34.74 -21.73 -0.11
C VAL A 286 -34.25 -21.43 1.31
N ARG A 287 -34.79 -22.13 2.34
CA ARG A 287 -34.36 -22.02 3.73
C ARG A 287 -32.94 -22.53 3.93
N VAL A 288 -32.57 -23.64 3.33
CA VAL A 288 -31.22 -24.18 3.38
C VAL A 288 -30.26 -23.28 2.64
N ALA A 289 -30.62 -22.79 1.45
CA ALA A 289 -29.80 -21.86 0.70
C ALA A 289 -29.48 -20.55 1.44
N ALA A 290 -30.40 -20.10 2.32
CA ALA A 290 -30.20 -18.86 3.09
C ALA A 290 -29.02 -18.92 4.07
N VAL A 291 -28.64 -20.12 4.54
CA VAL A 291 -27.50 -20.33 5.45
C VAL A 291 -26.20 -20.68 4.74
N LEU A 292 -26.24 -20.95 3.42
CA LEU A 292 -25.05 -21.21 2.60
C LEU A 292 -24.29 -19.91 2.33
N PRO A 293 -23.08 -19.96 1.75
CA PRO A 293 -22.43 -18.79 1.15
C PRO A 293 -23.36 -18.08 0.15
N ASP A 294 -23.09 -16.81 -0.13
CA ASP A 294 -23.95 -16.00 -1.00
C ASP A 294 -24.11 -16.58 -2.41
N ARG A 295 -23.03 -17.14 -2.93
CA ARG A 295 -23.05 -18.00 -4.12
C ARG A 295 -22.83 -19.44 -3.69
N PHE A 296 -23.68 -20.30 -4.16
CA PHE A 296 -23.62 -21.73 -3.83
C PHE A 296 -23.90 -22.58 -5.07
N SER A 297 -23.26 -23.72 -5.14
CA SER A 297 -23.55 -24.69 -6.19
C SER A 297 -24.80 -25.53 -5.86
N ALA A 298 -25.49 -25.99 -6.88
CA ALA A 298 -26.56 -26.98 -6.70
C ALA A 298 -26.03 -28.25 -6.02
N GLY A 299 -24.74 -28.57 -6.19
CA GLY A 299 -24.08 -29.69 -5.53
C GLY A 299 -23.96 -29.49 -4.01
N LEU A 300 -23.56 -28.30 -3.55
CA LEU A 300 -23.49 -27.95 -2.12
C LEU A 300 -24.88 -28.00 -1.46
N LEU A 301 -25.88 -27.42 -2.13
CA LEU A 301 -27.26 -27.44 -1.65
C LEU A 301 -27.81 -28.88 -1.56
N ALA A 302 -27.51 -29.71 -2.55
CA ALA A 302 -27.91 -31.13 -2.58
C ALA A 302 -27.24 -31.93 -1.45
N ALA A 303 -25.96 -31.70 -1.23
CA ALA A 303 -25.20 -32.32 -0.13
C ALA A 303 -25.76 -31.94 1.25
N MET A 304 -26.15 -30.66 1.43
CA MET A 304 -26.77 -30.18 2.65
C MET A 304 -28.12 -30.82 2.93
N LEU A 305 -28.86 -31.12 1.88
CA LEU A 305 -30.18 -31.78 1.97
C LEU A 305 -30.11 -33.32 1.94
N GLU A 306 -28.89 -33.88 1.87
CA GLU A 306 -28.66 -35.33 1.70
C GLU A 306 -29.43 -35.91 0.50
N ARG A 307 -29.51 -35.16 -0.60
CA ARG A 307 -30.23 -35.47 -1.84
C ARG A 307 -29.30 -35.42 -3.04
N THR A 308 -29.75 -35.94 -4.18
CA THR A 308 -29.05 -35.78 -5.44
C THR A 308 -29.38 -34.40 -6.08
N PRO A 309 -28.47 -33.76 -6.81
CA PRO A 309 -28.79 -32.47 -7.49
C PRO A 309 -30.00 -32.59 -8.42
N THR A 310 -30.18 -33.73 -9.09
CA THR A 310 -31.32 -33.95 -9.98
C THR A 310 -32.65 -34.00 -9.25
N SER A 311 -32.69 -34.41 -7.98
CA SER A 311 -33.93 -34.44 -7.18
C SER A 311 -34.39 -33.05 -6.74
N LEU A 312 -33.50 -32.03 -6.83
CA LEU A 312 -33.80 -30.64 -6.50
C LEU A 312 -34.29 -29.81 -7.69
N LEU A 313 -34.26 -30.38 -8.91
CA LEU A 313 -34.53 -29.64 -10.15
C LEU A 313 -35.88 -28.88 -10.10
N SER A 314 -36.97 -29.55 -9.75
CA SER A 314 -38.30 -28.91 -9.70
C SER A 314 -38.39 -27.83 -8.64
N ALA A 315 -37.73 -28.00 -7.49
CA ALA A 315 -37.73 -27.04 -6.40
C ALA A 315 -36.85 -25.83 -6.75
N LEU A 316 -35.72 -26.02 -7.41
CA LEU A 316 -34.86 -24.95 -7.90
C LEU A 316 -35.53 -24.16 -9.02
N GLU A 317 -36.15 -24.83 -10.00
CA GLU A 317 -36.93 -24.14 -11.04
C GLU A 317 -38.09 -23.33 -10.45
N GLU A 318 -38.74 -23.81 -9.41
CA GLU A 318 -39.81 -23.10 -8.71
C GLU A 318 -39.24 -21.86 -8.00
N ALA A 319 -38.09 -21.99 -7.30
CA ALA A 319 -37.44 -20.88 -6.63
C ALA A 319 -36.92 -19.80 -7.63
N VAL A 320 -36.42 -20.20 -8.80
CA VAL A 320 -36.02 -19.30 -9.88
C VAL A 320 -37.26 -18.63 -10.49
N ARG A 321 -38.34 -19.38 -10.77
CA ARG A 321 -39.63 -18.81 -11.28
C ARG A 321 -40.29 -17.86 -10.25
N ALA A 322 -40.12 -18.13 -8.97
CA ALA A 322 -40.58 -17.25 -7.89
C ALA A 322 -39.65 -16.02 -7.68
N ASP A 323 -38.65 -15.85 -8.55
CA ASP A 323 -37.76 -14.72 -8.55
C ASP A 323 -36.92 -14.60 -7.25
N LEU A 324 -36.66 -15.74 -6.59
CA LEU A 324 -35.86 -15.84 -5.37
C LEU A 324 -34.39 -16.09 -5.67
N PHE A 325 -34.09 -16.94 -6.67
CA PHE A 325 -32.74 -17.23 -7.12
C PHE A 325 -32.48 -16.72 -8.53
N ILE A 326 -31.22 -16.45 -8.80
CA ILE A 326 -30.68 -16.23 -10.13
C ILE A 326 -29.47 -17.12 -10.35
N GLU A 327 -29.25 -17.51 -11.60
CA GLU A 327 -28.05 -18.18 -12.04
C GLU A 327 -26.92 -17.17 -12.23
N ASP A 328 -25.74 -17.49 -11.72
CA ASP A 328 -24.52 -16.73 -11.84
C ASP A 328 -23.36 -17.65 -12.24
N GLY A 329 -23.24 -17.88 -13.52
CA GLY A 329 -22.34 -18.91 -14.08
C GLY A 329 -22.79 -20.32 -13.71
N GLU A 330 -21.94 -21.08 -13.03
CA GLU A 330 -22.22 -22.42 -12.52
C GLU A 330 -22.82 -22.45 -11.10
N GLN A 331 -23.07 -21.26 -10.53
CA GLN A 331 -23.56 -21.11 -9.17
C GLN A 331 -24.93 -20.44 -9.15
N LEU A 332 -25.61 -20.57 -8.03
CA LEU A 332 -26.87 -19.92 -7.71
C LEU A 332 -26.64 -18.88 -6.64
N ARG A 333 -27.42 -17.80 -6.69
CA ARG A 333 -27.49 -16.80 -5.60
C ARG A 333 -28.92 -16.31 -5.39
N PHE A 334 -29.18 -15.73 -4.23
CA PHE A 334 -30.42 -15.00 -4.05
C PHE A 334 -30.45 -13.76 -4.97
N ARG A 335 -31.60 -13.48 -5.57
CA ARG A 335 -31.75 -12.28 -6.41
C ARG A 335 -31.54 -10.99 -5.62
N HIS A 336 -31.94 -10.97 -4.37
CA HIS A 336 -31.80 -9.85 -3.46
C HIS A 336 -31.38 -10.32 -2.08
N ASP A 337 -30.35 -9.69 -1.50
CA ASP A 337 -29.85 -9.99 -0.15
C ASP A 337 -30.94 -9.85 0.92
N LEU A 338 -31.89 -8.93 0.74
CA LEU A 338 -33.03 -8.78 1.63
C LEU A 338 -33.89 -10.04 1.71
N LEU A 339 -34.04 -10.77 0.60
CA LEU A 339 -34.77 -12.02 0.57
C LEU A 339 -34.02 -13.11 1.34
N ARG A 340 -32.70 -13.18 1.14
CA ARG A 340 -31.82 -14.09 1.87
C ARG A 340 -31.88 -13.84 3.38
N GLU A 341 -31.66 -12.57 3.78
CA GLU A 341 -31.62 -12.19 5.19
C GLU A 341 -32.98 -12.45 5.90
N ALA A 342 -34.09 -12.11 5.24
CA ALA A 342 -35.41 -12.40 5.78
C ALA A 342 -35.69 -13.91 5.89
N THR A 343 -35.27 -14.69 4.88
CA THR A 343 -35.36 -16.14 4.96
C THR A 343 -34.52 -16.68 6.11
N ARG A 344 -33.31 -16.16 6.27
CA ARG A 344 -32.40 -16.53 7.35
C ARG A 344 -32.95 -16.17 8.73
N GLN A 345 -33.57 -14.99 8.88
CA GLN A 345 -34.23 -14.56 10.13
C GLN A 345 -35.49 -15.36 10.43
N SER A 346 -36.15 -15.96 9.44
CA SER A 346 -37.30 -16.84 9.66
C SER A 346 -36.95 -18.16 10.35
N LEU A 347 -35.65 -18.54 10.31
CA LEU A 347 -35.21 -19.76 10.97
C LEU A 347 -34.97 -19.54 12.47
N PRO A 348 -35.38 -20.44 13.35
CA PRO A 348 -35.02 -20.42 14.76
C PRO A 348 -33.48 -20.37 14.90
N GLN A 349 -32.99 -19.54 15.81
CA GLN A 349 -31.55 -19.28 15.95
C GLN A 349 -30.72 -20.54 16.14
N SER A 350 -31.22 -21.50 16.96
CA SER A 350 -30.55 -22.79 17.19
C SER A 350 -30.45 -23.63 15.93
N LEU A 351 -31.53 -23.68 15.14
CA LEU A 351 -31.58 -24.42 13.88
C LEU A 351 -30.64 -23.77 12.84
N ARG A 352 -30.67 -22.46 12.73
CA ARG A 352 -29.81 -21.70 11.83
C ARG A 352 -28.35 -22.00 12.12
N ARG A 353 -27.90 -21.92 13.38
CA ARG A 353 -26.52 -22.24 13.78
C ARG A 353 -26.13 -23.68 13.44
N ALA A 354 -27.02 -24.65 13.69
CA ALA A 354 -26.78 -26.05 13.35
C ALA A 354 -26.57 -26.22 11.84
N MET A 355 -27.41 -25.58 11.03
CA MET A 355 -27.31 -25.62 9.57
C MET A 355 -26.05 -24.92 9.04
N GLU A 356 -25.65 -23.77 9.63
CA GLU A 356 -24.41 -23.07 9.27
C GLU A 356 -23.18 -23.93 9.60
N ARG A 357 -23.16 -24.64 10.72
CA ARG A 357 -22.12 -25.58 11.10
C ARG A 357 -22.08 -26.78 10.16
N GLN A 358 -23.23 -27.37 9.85
CA GLN A 358 -23.34 -28.45 8.87
C GLN A 358 -22.82 -28.00 7.50
N SER A 359 -23.17 -26.77 7.06
CA SER A 359 -22.67 -26.19 5.81
C SER A 359 -21.15 -26.15 5.75
N ALA A 360 -20.49 -25.71 6.82
CA ALA A 360 -19.04 -25.69 6.90
C ALA A 360 -18.41 -27.10 6.77
N SER A 361 -19.00 -28.09 7.46
CA SER A 361 -18.54 -29.48 7.38
C SER A 361 -18.71 -30.08 5.98
N VAL A 362 -19.84 -29.80 5.32
CA VAL A 362 -20.10 -30.21 3.94
C VAL A 362 -19.14 -29.52 2.96
N MET A 363 -18.91 -28.22 3.13
CA MET A 363 -17.94 -27.47 2.30
C MET A 363 -16.54 -28.07 2.42
N LEU A 364 -16.11 -28.42 3.62
CA LEU A 364 -14.81 -29.06 3.85
C LEU A 364 -14.72 -30.42 3.14
N ALA A 365 -15.76 -31.24 3.26
CA ALA A 365 -15.85 -32.55 2.59
C ALA A 365 -15.84 -32.43 1.06
N MET A 366 -16.32 -31.31 0.51
CA MET A 366 -16.32 -30.99 -0.91
C MET A 366 -15.02 -30.36 -1.39
N GLY A 367 -14.05 -30.11 -0.50
CA GLY A 367 -12.74 -29.54 -0.85
C GLY A 367 -12.73 -28.02 -0.95
N ALA A 368 -13.65 -27.32 -0.30
CA ALA A 368 -13.61 -25.85 -0.20
C ALA A 368 -12.34 -25.37 0.50
N ALA A 369 -11.91 -24.14 0.19
CA ALA A 369 -10.73 -23.57 0.80
C ALA A 369 -10.88 -23.44 2.32
N PRO A 370 -9.84 -23.75 3.13
CA PRO A 370 -9.92 -23.67 4.59
C PRO A 370 -10.41 -22.33 5.13
N ALA A 371 -10.06 -21.23 4.47
CA ALA A 371 -10.50 -19.89 4.86
C ALA A 371 -12.01 -19.66 4.69
N GLU A 372 -12.61 -20.21 3.64
CA GLU A 372 -14.06 -20.15 3.40
C GLU A 372 -14.82 -20.95 4.46
N VAL A 373 -14.34 -22.16 4.75
CA VAL A 373 -14.90 -23.03 5.79
C VAL A 373 -14.79 -22.39 7.17
N ALA A 374 -13.63 -21.85 7.51
CA ALA A 374 -13.40 -21.17 8.79
C ALA A 374 -14.28 -19.93 8.95
N THR A 375 -14.46 -19.14 7.89
CA THR A 375 -15.37 -17.97 7.90
C THR A 375 -16.83 -18.41 8.12
N GLN A 376 -17.25 -19.51 7.53
CA GLN A 376 -18.60 -20.05 7.72
C GLN A 376 -18.80 -20.57 9.15
N LEU A 377 -17.82 -21.29 9.70
CA LEU A 377 -17.84 -21.75 11.10
C LEU A 377 -17.86 -20.58 12.08
N ALA A 378 -17.06 -19.56 11.85
CA ALA A 378 -16.97 -18.39 12.73
C ALA A 378 -18.30 -17.64 12.86
N ARG A 379 -19.20 -17.70 11.87
CA ARG A 379 -20.52 -17.07 11.92
C ARG A 379 -21.46 -17.73 12.95
N SER A 380 -21.29 -19.02 13.19
CA SER A 380 -22.16 -19.83 14.09
C SER A 380 -21.49 -20.17 15.43
N ALA A 381 -20.19 -19.88 15.58
CA ALA A 381 -19.40 -20.27 16.73
C ALA A 381 -19.75 -19.46 17.98
N GLU A 382 -19.78 -20.15 19.13
CA GLU A 382 -19.90 -19.56 20.45
C GLU A 382 -18.53 -19.52 21.16
N PRO A 383 -18.35 -18.64 22.17
CA PRO A 383 -17.13 -18.69 22.97
C PRO A 383 -16.87 -20.10 23.53
N GLY A 384 -15.66 -20.61 23.35
CA GLY A 384 -15.27 -21.97 23.74
C GLY A 384 -15.49 -23.06 22.66
N ASP A 385 -15.98 -22.72 21.48
CA ASP A 385 -16.18 -23.67 20.36
C ASP A 385 -14.82 -24.11 19.78
N ARG A 386 -14.29 -25.24 20.30
CA ARG A 386 -12.98 -25.78 19.93
C ARG A 386 -12.87 -26.10 18.45
N GLU A 387 -13.91 -26.67 17.84
CA GLU A 387 -13.92 -27.02 16.42
C GLU A 387 -13.73 -25.76 15.54
N ALA A 388 -14.44 -24.68 15.86
CA ALA A 388 -14.31 -23.41 15.15
C ALA A 388 -12.93 -22.75 15.39
N ILE A 389 -12.43 -22.79 16.62
CA ILE A 389 -11.11 -22.25 16.96
C ILE A 389 -10.00 -22.96 16.20
N ASP A 390 -10.02 -24.31 16.21
CA ASP A 390 -9.01 -25.11 15.51
C ASP A 390 -9.08 -24.92 13.98
N ALA A 391 -10.29 -24.84 13.42
CA ALA A 391 -10.49 -24.56 12.01
C ALA A 391 -9.97 -23.17 11.62
N LEU A 392 -10.22 -22.15 12.44
CA LEU A 392 -9.70 -20.79 12.22
C LEU A 392 -8.17 -20.74 12.30
N ARG A 393 -7.55 -21.44 13.26
CA ARG A 393 -6.09 -21.52 13.38
C ARG A 393 -5.47 -22.25 12.18
N HIS A 394 -6.02 -23.38 11.77
CA HIS A 394 -5.55 -24.09 10.57
C HIS A 394 -5.70 -23.25 9.31
N ALA A 395 -6.83 -22.55 9.16
CA ALA A 395 -7.03 -21.62 8.06
C ALA A 395 -6.02 -20.46 8.09
N ALA A 396 -5.75 -19.88 9.25
CA ALA A 396 -4.73 -18.85 9.41
C ALA A 396 -3.34 -19.33 8.98
N GLN A 397 -2.95 -20.54 9.39
CA GLN A 397 -1.67 -21.14 8.99
C GLN A 397 -1.61 -21.44 7.47
N ALA A 398 -2.70 -21.92 6.88
CA ALA A 398 -2.76 -22.21 5.46
C ALA A 398 -2.69 -20.95 4.60
N VAL A 399 -3.45 -19.91 4.97
CA VAL A 399 -3.51 -18.61 4.27
C VAL A 399 -2.24 -17.79 4.52
N GLY A 400 -1.67 -17.89 5.71
CA GLY A 400 -0.53 -17.06 6.15
C GLY A 400 0.77 -17.26 5.37
N ARG A 401 0.83 -18.23 4.46
CA ARG A 401 1.92 -18.37 3.49
C ARG A 401 1.85 -17.37 2.35
N GLY A 402 0.68 -16.79 2.10
CA GLY A 402 0.46 -15.81 1.04
C GLY A 402 -0.26 -14.55 1.51
N ASP A 403 -0.93 -14.58 2.67
CA ASP A 403 -1.72 -13.47 3.21
C ASP A 403 -1.66 -13.46 4.73
N ALA A 404 -0.63 -12.82 5.31
CA ALA A 404 -0.47 -12.70 6.75
C ALA A 404 -1.55 -11.80 7.38
N SER A 405 -2.16 -10.87 6.64
CA SER A 405 -3.25 -10.04 7.17
C SER A 405 -4.54 -10.83 7.34
N ALA A 406 -4.90 -11.66 6.34
CA ALA A 406 -6.02 -12.59 6.49
C ALA A 406 -5.74 -13.61 7.60
N ALA A 407 -4.50 -14.11 7.72
CA ALA A 407 -4.11 -14.99 8.82
C ALA A 407 -4.26 -14.30 10.18
N ALA A 408 -3.86 -13.03 10.30
CA ALA A 408 -4.04 -12.24 11.51
C ALA A 408 -5.52 -12.07 11.87
N ASP A 409 -6.38 -11.79 10.89
CA ASP A 409 -7.82 -11.61 11.13
C ASP A 409 -8.49 -12.95 11.54
N LEU A 410 -8.12 -14.06 10.91
CA LEU A 410 -8.58 -15.40 11.30
C LEU A 410 -8.08 -15.79 12.70
N SER A 411 -6.82 -15.53 13.00
CA SER A 411 -6.22 -15.80 14.31
C SER A 411 -6.83 -14.91 15.41
N LYS A 412 -7.10 -13.63 15.14
CA LYS A 412 -7.86 -12.74 16.04
C LYS A 412 -9.27 -13.28 16.31
N ARG A 413 -9.94 -13.76 15.25
CA ARG A 413 -11.28 -14.35 15.43
C ARG A 413 -11.23 -15.63 16.26
N ALA A 414 -10.22 -16.46 16.10
CA ALA A 414 -10.00 -17.62 16.96
C ALA A 414 -9.78 -17.21 18.42
N LEU A 415 -8.99 -16.13 18.62
CA LEU A 415 -8.71 -15.58 19.96
C LEU A 415 -9.98 -15.02 20.64
N GLU A 416 -10.87 -14.36 19.89
CA GLU A 416 -12.17 -13.87 20.41
C GLU A 416 -13.09 -15.02 20.89
N LEU A 417 -12.95 -16.20 20.29
CA LEU A 417 -13.70 -17.39 20.66
C LEU A 417 -13.07 -18.19 21.80
N LEU A 418 -11.75 -18.04 22.03
CA LEU A 418 -11.03 -18.79 23.04
C LEU A 418 -11.14 -18.08 24.40
N PRO A 419 -11.68 -18.74 25.44
CA PRO A 419 -11.76 -18.18 26.78
C PRO A 419 -10.38 -17.75 27.32
N VAL A 420 -10.33 -16.63 28.03
CA VAL A 420 -9.07 -16.05 28.56
C VAL A 420 -8.35 -16.98 29.55
N ASP A 421 -9.12 -17.78 30.28
CA ASP A 421 -8.63 -18.78 31.25
C ASP A 421 -8.19 -20.10 30.60
N ASP A 422 -8.30 -20.22 29.28
CA ASP A 422 -7.85 -21.41 28.56
C ASP A 422 -6.32 -21.50 28.50
N ALA A 423 -5.81 -22.72 28.65
CA ALA A 423 -4.36 -22.98 28.66
C ALA A 423 -3.65 -22.58 27.34
N GLU A 424 -4.38 -22.58 26.21
CA GLU A 424 -3.83 -22.23 24.90
C GLU A 424 -3.98 -20.75 24.55
N HIS A 425 -4.72 -19.98 25.37
CA HIS A 425 -5.01 -18.57 25.07
C HIS A 425 -3.72 -17.75 24.85
N GLY A 426 -2.76 -17.90 25.75
CA GLY A 426 -1.48 -17.18 25.66
C GLY A 426 -0.66 -17.56 24.42
N SER A 427 -0.62 -18.83 24.05
CA SER A 427 0.04 -19.29 22.82
C SER A 427 -0.63 -18.74 21.57
N LEU A 428 -1.95 -18.70 21.53
CA LEU A 428 -2.70 -18.10 20.42
C LEU A 428 -2.50 -16.58 20.33
N VAL A 429 -2.36 -15.90 21.48
CA VAL A 429 -1.96 -14.47 21.49
C VAL A 429 -0.59 -14.30 20.83
N ALA A 430 0.41 -15.09 21.23
CA ALA A 430 1.75 -15.02 20.64
C ALA A 430 1.72 -15.29 19.12
N GLU A 431 0.95 -16.29 18.68
CA GLU A 431 0.73 -16.58 17.25
C GLU A 431 0.10 -15.39 16.53
N THR A 432 -0.95 -14.80 17.11
CA THR A 432 -1.67 -13.64 16.54
C THR A 432 -0.77 -12.41 16.44
N VAL A 433 0.05 -12.13 17.46
CA VAL A 433 1.07 -11.06 17.42
C VAL A 433 2.06 -11.30 16.29
N GLY A 434 2.48 -12.54 16.08
CA GLY A 434 3.34 -12.93 14.97
C GLY A 434 2.72 -12.62 13.61
N TRP A 435 1.45 -12.97 13.37
CA TRP A 435 0.73 -12.67 12.14
C TRP A 435 0.54 -11.17 11.94
N LEU A 436 0.17 -10.42 12.98
CA LEU A 436 0.00 -8.96 12.93
C LEU A 436 1.32 -8.25 12.54
N ASN A 437 2.46 -8.71 13.08
CA ASN A 437 3.77 -8.16 12.71
C ASN A 437 4.13 -8.45 11.25
N ARG A 438 3.90 -9.67 10.76
CA ARG A 438 4.11 -10.02 9.35
C ARG A 438 3.23 -9.20 8.42
N ALA A 439 2.01 -8.85 8.87
CA ALA A 439 1.07 -7.99 8.19
C ALA A 439 1.39 -6.49 8.33
N SER A 440 2.50 -6.11 8.96
CA SER A 440 2.87 -4.72 9.27
C SER A 440 1.82 -3.96 10.11
N ARG A 441 0.95 -4.68 10.82
CA ARG A 441 -0.09 -4.13 11.72
C ARG A 441 0.46 -3.95 13.14
N TYR A 442 1.56 -3.21 13.26
CA TYR A 442 2.36 -3.09 14.47
C TYR A 442 1.61 -2.54 15.68
N ARG A 443 0.69 -1.56 15.48
CA ARG A 443 -0.10 -1.00 16.59
C ARG A 443 -1.03 -2.03 17.22
N GLU A 444 -1.65 -2.86 16.40
CA GLU A 444 -2.53 -3.93 16.88
C GLU A 444 -1.71 -5.01 17.59
N ALA A 445 -0.54 -5.35 17.04
CA ALA A 445 0.38 -6.30 17.65
C ALA A 445 0.86 -5.82 19.03
N GLU A 446 1.27 -4.55 19.15
CA GLU A 446 1.69 -3.94 20.42
C GLU A 446 0.54 -3.92 21.44
N GLY A 447 -0.65 -3.44 21.03
CA GLY A 447 -1.81 -3.38 21.92
C GLY A 447 -2.21 -4.75 22.46
N LEU A 448 -2.23 -5.78 21.60
CA LEU A 448 -2.54 -7.14 21.99
C LEU A 448 -1.46 -7.71 22.94
N ALA A 449 -0.20 -7.47 22.62
CA ALA A 449 0.91 -7.95 23.41
C ALA A 449 0.98 -7.27 24.80
N ASP A 450 0.76 -5.96 24.90
CA ASP A 450 0.77 -5.22 26.16
C ASP A 450 -0.30 -5.74 27.13
N VAL A 451 -1.51 -6.01 26.63
CA VAL A 451 -2.59 -6.62 27.42
C VAL A 451 -2.15 -8.00 27.91
N ALA A 452 -1.69 -8.86 27.01
CA ALA A 452 -1.31 -10.23 27.35
C ALA A 452 -0.12 -10.30 28.29
N LEU A 453 0.87 -9.42 28.18
CA LEU A 453 2.02 -9.34 29.09
C LEU A 453 1.63 -8.86 30.48
N SER A 454 0.54 -8.11 30.62
CA SER A 454 0.02 -7.72 31.93
C SER A 454 -0.71 -8.86 32.64
N GLU A 455 -1.19 -9.85 31.88
CA GLU A 455 -2.04 -10.96 32.33
C GLU A 455 -1.34 -12.33 32.18
N ALA A 456 -0.07 -12.36 31.78
CA ALA A 456 0.63 -13.58 31.40
C ALA A 456 0.64 -14.64 32.52
N ALA A 457 -0.05 -15.75 32.23
CA ALA A 457 -0.16 -16.87 33.16
C ALA A 457 1.06 -17.81 33.16
N SER A 458 1.93 -17.74 32.13
CA SER A 458 3.06 -18.64 31.90
C SER A 458 4.30 -17.88 31.45
N HIS A 459 5.45 -18.22 32.01
CA HIS A 459 6.74 -17.65 31.63
C HIS A 459 7.11 -17.94 30.17
N GLU A 460 6.76 -19.11 29.65
CA GLU A 460 7.00 -19.46 28.24
C GLU A 460 6.24 -18.53 27.31
N VAL A 461 4.96 -18.34 27.57
CA VAL A 461 4.12 -17.43 26.79
C VAL A 461 4.63 -15.98 26.87
N GLU A 462 5.00 -15.52 28.07
CA GLU A 462 5.61 -14.20 28.23
C GLU A 462 6.88 -14.07 27.36
N ALA A 463 7.75 -15.08 27.39
CA ALA A 463 8.97 -15.09 26.59
C ALA A 463 8.65 -15.09 25.08
N GLU A 464 7.72 -15.92 24.62
CA GLU A 464 7.33 -15.96 23.19
C GLU A 464 6.75 -14.64 22.70
N ILE A 465 5.90 -13.98 23.50
CA ILE A 465 5.37 -12.65 23.16
C ILE A 465 6.51 -11.64 23.08
N ARG A 466 7.43 -11.63 24.06
CA ARG A 466 8.59 -10.73 24.07
C ARG A 466 9.53 -10.97 22.91
N LEU A 467 9.66 -12.19 22.42
CA LEU A 467 10.46 -12.52 21.23
C LEU A 467 9.88 -11.88 19.96
N ARG A 468 8.58 -11.78 19.86
CA ARG A 468 7.88 -11.24 18.67
C ARG A 468 7.72 -9.72 18.69
N LEU A 469 7.72 -9.09 19.88
CA LEU A 469 7.54 -7.64 20.02
C LEU A 469 8.69 -6.78 19.46
N PRO A 470 9.97 -7.12 19.69
CA PRO A 470 11.06 -6.18 19.47
C PRO A 470 11.53 -6.02 18.05
N VAL A 471 11.02 -6.79 17.11
CA VAL A 471 11.72 -6.97 15.83
C VAL A 471 11.65 -5.75 14.93
N HIS A 472 10.62 -4.92 15.03
CA HIS A 472 10.40 -3.82 14.10
C HIS A 472 9.81 -2.56 14.71
N THR A 473 9.75 -2.50 16.03
CA THR A 473 9.09 -1.38 16.67
C THR A 473 10.05 -0.23 16.91
N LYS A 474 9.50 0.93 17.10
CA LYS A 474 10.03 2.18 17.62
C LYS A 474 10.88 2.03 18.89
N HIS A 475 11.14 0.80 19.32
CA HIS A 475 11.89 0.55 20.52
C HIS A 475 13.37 0.77 20.28
N THR A 476 13.96 1.58 21.12
CA THR A 476 15.39 1.80 21.16
C THR A 476 16.12 0.45 21.28
N ASP A 477 17.33 0.34 20.74
CA ASP A 477 18.20 -0.84 20.91
C ASP A 477 18.26 -1.29 22.37
N GLN A 478 18.29 -0.33 23.29
CA GLN A 478 18.27 -0.58 24.74
C GLN A 478 17.00 -1.29 25.20
N ARG A 479 15.83 -0.94 24.67
CA ARG A 479 14.58 -1.64 25.03
C ARG A 479 14.58 -3.06 24.48
N ARG A 480 15.02 -3.26 23.24
CA ARG A 480 15.14 -4.61 22.63
C ARG A 480 16.07 -5.50 23.46
N VAL A 481 17.23 -4.98 23.85
CA VAL A 481 18.17 -5.67 24.77
C VAL A 481 17.49 -5.96 26.11
N ALA A 482 16.76 -5.00 26.68
CA ALA A 482 16.08 -5.17 27.96
C ALA A 482 14.98 -6.25 27.89
N GLU A 483 14.17 -6.29 26.82
CA GLU A 483 13.14 -7.32 26.66
C GLU A 483 13.75 -8.72 26.53
N ASN A 484 14.81 -8.89 25.73
CA ASN A 484 15.51 -10.17 25.66
C ASN A 484 16.13 -10.58 27.01
N ARG A 485 16.78 -9.65 27.71
CA ARG A 485 17.35 -9.94 29.06
C ARG A 485 16.27 -10.27 30.08
N ARG A 486 15.09 -9.67 29.97
CA ARG A 486 13.96 -9.97 30.84
C ARG A 486 13.43 -11.37 30.61
N ALA A 487 13.24 -11.75 29.36
CA ALA A 487 12.82 -13.10 28.99
C ALA A 487 13.82 -14.16 29.45
N LEU A 488 15.10 -13.92 29.30
CA LEU A 488 16.17 -14.85 29.73
C LEU A 488 16.25 -15.06 31.27
N LYS A 489 15.63 -14.13 32.04
CA LYS A 489 15.53 -14.30 33.52
C LYS A 489 14.34 -15.14 33.96
N LEU A 490 13.40 -15.40 33.06
CA LEU A 490 12.23 -16.23 33.35
C LEU A 490 12.64 -17.68 33.56
N SER A 491 12.07 -18.32 34.58
CA SER A 491 12.33 -19.73 34.86
C SER A 491 11.37 -20.62 34.06
N GLY A 492 11.88 -21.78 33.60
CA GLY A 492 11.04 -22.78 32.94
C GLY A 492 10.67 -22.46 31.49
N ILE A 493 11.35 -21.51 30.85
CA ILE A 493 11.21 -21.29 29.39
C ILE A 493 11.93 -22.42 28.66
N SER A 494 11.40 -22.78 27.47
CA SER A 494 11.98 -23.84 26.64
C SER A 494 13.38 -23.47 26.17
N GLU A 495 14.20 -24.49 25.94
CA GLU A 495 15.57 -24.28 25.44
C GLU A 495 15.56 -23.63 24.04
N VAL A 496 14.52 -23.88 23.22
CA VAL A 496 14.33 -23.24 21.92
C VAL A 496 14.10 -21.74 22.08
N THR A 497 13.13 -21.36 22.94
CA THR A 497 12.82 -19.95 23.22
C THR A 497 14.02 -19.24 23.83
N ARG A 498 14.76 -19.91 24.72
CA ARG A 498 16.01 -19.41 25.29
C ARG A 498 17.06 -19.14 24.22
N ALA A 499 17.32 -20.09 23.34
CA ALA A 499 18.31 -19.95 22.27
C ALA A 499 17.96 -18.82 21.30
N ARG A 500 16.69 -18.68 20.93
CA ARG A 500 16.22 -17.58 20.11
C ARG A 500 16.43 -16.22 20.79
N HIS A 501 16.11 -16.09 22.08
CA HIS A 501 16.38 -14.86 22.84
C HIS A 501 17.86 -14.53 22.95
N LEU A 502 18.75 -15.54 23.15
CA LEU A 502 20.19 -15.33 23.15
C LEU A 502 20.67 -14.81 21.78
N ALA A 503 20.18 -15.40 20.69
CA ALA A 503 20.55 -14.99 19.34
C ALA A 503 20.11 -13.56 19.00
N TRP A 504 18.88 -13.19 19.33
CA TRP A 504 18.39 -11.83 19.15
C TRP A 504 19.05 -10.83 20.10
N LEU A 505 19.37 -11.22 21.34
CA LEU A 505 20.15 -10.40 22.26
C LEU A 505 21.53 -10.11 21.70
N ALA A 506 22.23 -11.14 21.23
CA ALA A 506 23.56 -10.99 20.64
C ALA A 506 23.54 -10.06 19.41
N TYR A 507 22.55 -10.20 18.55
CA TYR A 507 22.36 -9.32 17.41
C TYR A 507 22.14 -7.87 17.85
N ASN A 508 21.23 -7.61 18.79
CA ASN A 508 20.94 -6.26 19.28
C ASN A 508 22.16 -5.61 19.96
N LEU A 509 23.05 -6.40 20.53
CA LEU A 509 24.30 -5.92 21.14
C LEU A 509 25.38 -5.54 20.13
N VAL A 510 25.28 -5.96 18.86
CA VAL A 510 26.27 -5.57 17.81
C VAL A 510 26.40 -4.06 17.70
N PHE A 511 25.30 -3.33 17.83
CA PHE A 511 25.22 -1.88 17.69
C PHE A 511 25.38 -1.13 19.02
N ASP A 512 25.49 -1.85 20.15
CA ASP A 512 25.74 -1.27 21.48
C ASP A 512 27.25 -1.03 21.68
N GLU A 513 27.62 0.00 22.41
CA GLU A 513 29.04 0.34 22.67
C GLU A 513 29.72 -0.52 23.75
N GLY A 514 28.99 -1.49 24.31
CA GLY A 514 29.45 -2.37 25.38
C GLY A 514 30.44 -3.46 24.91
N GLY A 515 31.35 -3.91 25.82
CA GLY A 515 32.47 -4.81 25.51
C GLY A 515 32.14 -6.31 25.34
N GLN A 516 30.92 -6.78 25.60
CA GLN A 516 30.57 -8.22 25.68
C GLN A 516 29.93 -8.79 24.40
N ARG A 517 30.11 -8.15 23.25
CA ARG A 517 29.44 -8.52 22.00
C ARG A 517 29.83 -9.91 21.51
N ARG A 518 31.13 -10.22 21.54
CA ARG A 518 31.66 -11.51 21.05
C ARG A 518 31.27 -12.66 21.97
N GLU A 519 31.31 -12.45 23.27
CA GLU A 519 30.88 -13.46 24.27
C GLU A 519 29.40 -13.80 24.10
N ALA A 520 28.54 -12.78 23.92
CA ALA A 520 27.12 -12.99 23.66
C ALA A 520 26.87 -13.73 22.35
N ALA A 521 27.64 -13.44 21.29
CA ALA A 521 27.55 -14.14 20.01
C ALA A 521 27.97 -15.62 20.13
N ASP A 522 29.04 -15.89 20.86
CA ASP A 522 29.56 -17.26 21.11
C ASP A 522 28.56 -18.07 21.95
N GLU A 523 27.98 -17.47 23.00
CA GLU A 523 26.90 -18.08 23.80
C GLU A 523 25.66 -18.41 22.95
N ALA A 524 25.23 -17.47 22.14
CA ALA A 524 24.10 -17.66 21.24
C ALA A 524 24.35 -18.80 20.24
N ALA A 525 25.53 -18.83 19.63
CA ALA A 525 25.91 -19.87 18.68
C ALA A 525 25.99 -21.26 19.35
N ALA A 526 26.53 -21.35 20.58
CA ALA A 526 26.58 -22.59 21.34
C ALA A 526 25.15 -23.08 21.67
N ALA A 527 24.27 -22.20 22.13
CA ALA A 527 22.89 -22.54 22.45
C ALA A 527 22.13 -23.00 21.20
N ALA A 528 22.26 -22.28 20.07
CA ALA A 528 21.64 -22.63 18.81
C ALA A 528 22.11 -24.01 18.30
N ALA A 529 23.41 -24.28 18.35
CA ALA A 529 24.00 -25.55 17.92
C ALA A 529 23.56 -26.75 18.80
N ALA A 530 23.41 -26.55 20.12
CA ALA A 530 22.98 -27.59 21.05
C ALA A 530 21.54 -28.08 20.75
N ILE A 531 20.68 -27.22 20.21
CA ILE A 531 19.26 -27.51 20.00
C ILE A 531 18.97 -27.78 18.54
N GLY A 532 19.76 -27.22 17.60
CA GLY A 532 19.52 -27.30 16.16
C GLY A 532 18.39 -26.39 15.68
N ASP A 533 18.05 -25.31 16.42
CA ASP A 533 17.06 -24.34 16.00
C ASP A 533 17.60 -23.47 14.86
N ALA A 534 16.87 -23.44 13.75
CA ALA A 534 17.30 -22.78 12.53
C ALA A 534 17.31 -21.23 12.67
N GLU A 535 16.30 -20.64 13.32
CA GLU A 535 16.23 -19.19 13.54
C GLU A 535 17.39 -18.69 14.40
N ALA A 536 17.62 -19.35 15.52
CA ALA A 536 18.73 -19.02 16.41
C ALA A 536 20.08 -19.19 15.72
N THR A 537 20.26 -20.26 14.92
CA THR A 537 21.47 -20.51 14.16
C THR A 537 21.74 -19.42 13.14
N ILE A 538 20.72 -18.99 12.38
CA ILE A 538 20.85 -17.92 11.39
C ILE A 538 21.22 -16.61 12.09
N MET A 539 20.52 -16.23 13.15
CA MET A 539 20.75 -14.95 13.82
C MET A 539 22.10 -14.89 14.55
N ALA A 540 22.54 -15.99 15.17
CA ALA A 540 23.90 -16.08 15.73
C ALA A 540 24.97 -15.97 14.64
N GLY A 541 24.76 -16.60 13.48
CA GLY A 541 25.63 -16.48 12.31
C GLY A 541 25.67 -15.07 11.74
N VAL A 542 24.53 -14.38 11.63
CA VAL A 542 24.43 -12.96 11.27
C VAL A 542 25.26 -12.11 12.22
N THR A 543 25.10 -12.33 13.53
CA THR A 543 25.83 -11.60 14.57
C THR A 543 27.34 -11.76 14.41
N HIS A 544 27.84 -12.99 14.25
CA HIS A 544 29.23 -13.25 14.01
C HIS A 544 29.75 -12.60 12.71
N ALA A 545 28.97 -12.64 11.62
CA ALA A 545 29.34 -12.02 10.38
C ALA A 545 29.48 -10.50 10.53
N LEU A 546 28.55 -9.85 11.23
CA LEU A 546 28.62 -8.42 11.50
C LEU A 546 29.81 -8.04 12.38
N LEU A 547 30.11 -8.84 13.40
CA LEU A 547 31.30 -8.65 14.26
C LEU A 547 32.58 -8.83 13.46
N ASP A 548 32.66 -9.84 12.60
CA ASP A 548 33.83 -10.08 11.73
C ASP A 548 34.04 -8.88 10.77
N ALA A 549 33.00 -8.38 10.15
CA ALA A 549 33.10 -7.17 9.32
C ALA A 549 33.53 -5.94 10.14
N GLY A 550 33.03 -5.78 11.37
CA GLY A 550 33.39 -4.70 12.27
C GLY A 550 34.86 -4.74 12.73
N GLU A 551 35.46 -5.93 12.77
CA GLU A 551 36.84 -6.14 13.10
C GLU A 551 37.83 -6.08 11.92
N GLY A 552 37.32 -5.81 10.71
CA GLY A 552 38.13 -5.72 9.50
C GLY A 552 38.33 -7.07 8.78
N TYR A 553 37.37 -7.98 8.90
CA TYR A 553 37.39 -9.29 8.24
C TYR A 553 36.16 -9.46 7.32
N THR A 554 35.86 -8.45 6.48
CA THR A 554 34.69 -8.45 5.58
C THR A 554 34.60 -9.69 4.70
N SER A 555 35.73 -10.19 4.20
CA SER A 555 35.76 -11.44 3.41
C SER A 555 35.33 -12.68 4.23
N ARG A 556 35.62 -12.72 5.51
CA ARG A 556 35.15 -13.78 6.42
C ARG A 556 33.66 -13.64 6.70
N ALA A 557 33.19 -12.40 6.88
CA ALA A 557 31.78 -12.11 7.06
C ALA A 557 30.95 -12.56 5.85
N LEU A 558 31.39 -12.25 4.62
CA LEU A 558 30.71 -12.67 3.39
C LEU A 558 30.62 -14.21 3.30
N ARG A 559 31.69 -14.94 3.60
CA ARG A 559 31.64 -16.42 3.62
C ARG A 559 30.63 -16.95 4.65
N ARG A 560 30.57 -16.35 5.85
CA ARG A 560 29.54 -16.74 6.84
C ARG A 560 28.13 -16.56 6.33
N PHE A 561 27.83 -15.46 5.67
CA PHE A 561 26.51 -15.26 5.05
C PHE A 561 26.21 -16.31 3.97
N ASP A 562 27.21 -16.71 3.18
CA ASP A 562 27.03 -17.78 2.19
C ASP A 562 26.76 -19.15 2.84
N GLU A 563 27.37 -19.42 4.02
CA GLU A 563 27.13 -20.64 4.82
C GLU A 563 25.72 -20.68 5.44
N LEU A 564 25.07 -19.53 5.69
CA LEU A 564 23.71 -19.44 6.22
C LEU A 564 22.63 -19.69 5.16
N ARG A 565 22.96 -19.46 3.90
CA ARG A 565 22.01 -19.49 2.79
C ARG A 565 21.31 -20.85 2.58
N PRO A 566 21.95 -22.01 2.71
CA PRO A 566 21.30 -23.30 2.52
C PRO A 566 20.42 -23.76 3.68
N LEU A 567 20.38 -23.02 4.80
CA LEU A 567 19.51 -23.39 5.93
C LEU A 567 18.05 -23.29 5.54
N ALA A 568 17.21 -24.14 6.13
CA ALA A 568 15.81 -24.27 5.76
C ALA A 568 15.05 -22.94 5.88
N GLN A 569 14.43 -22.52 4.78
CA GLN A 569 13.54 -21.36 4.75
C GLN A 569 12.12 -21.83 5.10
N THR A 570 11.65 -21.41 6.25
CA THR A 570 10.27 -21.62 6.73
C THR A 570 9.65 -20.29 7.08
N ASN A 571 8.34 -20.27 7.30
CA ASN A 571 7.67 -19.05 7.78
C ASN A 571 8.29 -18.51 9.08
N GLU A 572 8.80 -19.38 9.95
CA GLU A 572 9.44 -18.99 11.20
C GLU A 572 10.83 -18.37 10.99
N THR A 573 11.57 -18.82 9.97
CA THR A 573 12.95 -18.36 9.69
C THR A 573 13.01 -17.22 8.67
N ALA A 574 11.89 -16.83 8.05
CA ALA A 574 11.84 -15.85 6.97
C ALA A 574 12.49 -14.51 7.35
N LEU A 575 12.26 -14.04 8.58
CA LEU A 575 12.84 -12.81 9.07
C LEU A 575 14.36 -12.91 9.26
N ALA A 576 14.84 -13.98 9.87
CA ALA A 576 16.27 -14.21 10.08
C ALA A 576 17.02 -14.32 8.73
N HIS A 577 16.42 -15.01 7.75
CA HIS A 577 16.94 -15.05 6.38
C HIS A 577 16.95 -13.68 5.69
N ALA A 578 15.94 -12.84 5.92
CA ALA A 578 15.93 -11.49 5.40
C ALA A 578 17.10 -10.68 5.96
N TYR A 579 17.35 -10.72 7.26
CA TYR A 579 18.52 -10.07 7.88
C TYR A 579 19.83 -10.58 7.28
N ALA A 580 20.00 -11.90 7.19
CA ALA A 580 21.21 -12.51 6.62
C ALA A 580 21.45 -12.05 5.18
N GLY A 581 20.40 -12.08 4.35
CA GLY A 581 20.48 -11.69 2.94
C GLY A 581 20.71 -10.20 2.72
N MET A 582 20.06 -9.34 3.49
CA MET A 582 20.22 -7.88 3.39
C MET A 582 21.62 -7.43 3.79
N TYR A 583 22.14 -7.91 4.91
CA TYR A 583 23.51 -7.58 5.31
C TYR A 583 24.55 -8.18 4.34
N ASN A 584 24.30 -9.38 3.81
CA ASN A 584 25.14 -9.94 2.75
C ASN A 584 25.15 -9.01 1.53
N ALA A 585 23.99 -8.59 1.03
CA ALA A 585 23.88 -7.67 -0.12
C ALA A 585 24.57 -6.32 0.17
N ASN A 586 24.41 -5.77 1.36
CA ASN A 586 25.10 -4.55 1.74
C ASN A 586 26.61 -4.69 1.73
N LEU A 587 27.16 -5.75 2.32
CA LEU A 587 28.59 -5.99 2.31
C LEU A 587 29.12 -6.23 0.91
N LEU A 588 28.38 -6.94 0.06
CA LEU A 588 28.73 -7.09 -1.37
C LEU A 588 28.79 -5.72 -2.05
N ALA A 589 27.80 -4.86 -1.81
CA ALA A 589 27.79 -3.52 -2.35
C ALA A 589 28.94 -2.66 -1.80
N VAL A 590 29.23 -2.75 -0.52
CA VAL A 590 30.33 -2.00 0.14
C VAL A 590 31.70 -2.37 -0.45
N VAL A 591 31.92 -3.64 -0.76
CA VAL A 591 33.19 -4.07 -1.38
C VAL A 591 33.25 -3.84 -2.89
N GLY A 592 32.21 -3.28 -3.50
CA GLY A 592 32.14 -2.92 -4.93
C GLY A 592 31.51 -3.99 -5.82
N ARG A 593 30.94 -5.07 -5.27
CA ARG A 593 30.24 -6.14 -6.01
C ARG A 593 28.76 -5.82 -6.15
N LEU A 594 28.43 -4.75 -6.89
CA LEU A 594 27.05 -4.25 -6.98
C LEU A 594 26.10 -5.19 -7.71
N ASP A 595 26.57 -5.89 -8.75
CA ASP A 595 25.75 -6.83 -9.51
C ASP A 595 25.31 -8.02 -8.63
N ASP A 596 26.24 -8.56 -7.86
CA ASP A 596 25.95 -9.63 -6.90
C ASP A 596 24.98 -9.17 -5.80
N ALA A 597 25.16 -7.94 -5.31
CA ALA A 597 24.25 -7.32 -4.35
C ALA A 597 22.85 -7.15 -4.93
N THR A 598 22.75 -6.66 -6.15
CA THR A 598 21.48 -6.47 -6.89
C THR A 598 20.76 -7.79 -7.10
N ALA A 599 21.46 -8.83 -7.54
CA ALA A 599 20.88 -10.17 -7.72
C ALA A 599 20.37 -10.73 -6.39
N ARG A 600 21.15 -10.59 -5.30
CA ARG A 600 20.75 -11.06 -3.98
C ARG A 600 19.50 -10.38 -3.45
N LEU A 601 19.37 -9.07 -3.68
CA LEU A 601 18.19 -8.31 -3.30
C LEU A 601 16.97 -8.69 -4.15
N ALA A 602 17.15 -8.91 -5.45
CA ALA A 602 16.08 -9.37 -6.33
C ALA A 602 15.53 -10.73 -5.88
N ASP A 603 16.41 -11.69 -5.55
CA ASP A 603 16.02 -13.00 -5.00
C ASP A 603 15.21 -12.84 -3.70
N GLY A 604 15.64 -11.95 -2.80
CA GLY A 604 14.97 -11.69 -1.54
C GLY A 604 13.60 -11.03 -1.70
N ILE A 605 13.50 -10.05 -2.60
CA ILE A 605 12.22 -9.39 -2.95
C ILE A 605 11.24 -10.41 -3.53
N GLU A 606 11.69 -11.21 -4.49
CA GLU A 606 10.89 -12.25 -5.12
C GLU A 606 10.41 -13.30 -4.10
N GLN A 607 11.28 -13.70 -3.18
CA GLN A 607 10.93 -14.62 -2.10
C GLN A 607 9.88 -13.99 -1.16
N ALA A 608 10.09 -12.74 -0.73
CA ALA A 608 9.15 -12.04 0.14
C ALA A 608 7.77 -11.86 -0.53
N ARG A 609 7.73 -11.62 -1.84
CA ARG A 609 6.51 -11.58 -2.65
C ARG A 609 5.79 -12.93 -2.64
N ARG A 610 6.51 -14.02 -2.93
CA ARG A 610 5.91 -15.38 -2.91
C ARG A 610 5.39 -15.78 -1.52
N GLU A 611 6.04 -15.34 -0.46
CA GLU A 611 5.63 -15.59 0.92
C GLU A 611 4.53 -14.64 1.42
N GLY A 612 4.15 -13.62 0.65
CA GLY A 612 3.21 -12.59 1.08
C GLY A 612 3.66 -11.83 2.34
N ASN A 613 4.95 -11.65 2.53
CA ASN A 613 5.53 -11.07 3.74
C ASN A 613 5.86 -9.59 3.50
N ALA A 614 4.88 -8.72 3.76
CA ALA A 614 5.00 -7.27 3.57
C ALA A 614 6.15 -6.66 4.38
N MET A 615 6.38 -7.17 5.59
CA MET A 615 7.45 -6.70 6.45
C MET A 615 8.84 -6.95 5.84
N THR A 616 9.14 -8.17 5.44
CA THR A 616 10.44 -8.49 4.83
C THR A 616 10.56 -7.84 3.45
N LEU A 617 9.47 -7.73 2.69
CA LEU A 617 9.47 -7.03 1.41
C LEU A 617 9.89 -5.57 1.57
N ALA A 618 9.28 -4.83 2.50
CA ALA A 618 9.65 -3.44 2.78
C ALA A 618 11.13 -3.32 3.18
N MET A 619 11.63 -4.26 3.99
CA MET A 619 13.05 -4.31 4.35
C MET A 619 13.95 -4.50 3.12
N TRP A 620 13.67 -5.48 2.26
CA TRP A 620 14.44 -5.74 1.05
C TRP A 620 14.46 -4.53 0.12
N SER A 621 13.32 -3.83 -0.01
CA SER A 621 13.20 -2.66 -0.88
C SER A 621 14.02 -1.46 -0.41
N VAL A 622 14.05 -1.17 0.89
CA VAL A 622 14.96 -0.13 1.44
C VAL A 622 16.42 -0.44 1.10
N PHE A 623 16.84 -1.69 1.28
CA PHE A 623 18.20 -2.08 0.98
C PHE A 623 18.49 -2.08 -0.54
N ARG A 624 17.50 -2.35 -1.37
CA ARG A 624 17.59 -2.18 -2.82
C ARG A 624 17.82 -0.71 -3.18
N GLY A 625 17.07 0.21 -2.59
CA GLY A 625 17.26 1.65 -2.77
C GLY A 625 18.68 2.11 -2.41
N LEU A 626 19.29 1.58 -1.35
CA LEU A 626 20.69 1.86 -0.99
C LEU A 626 21.69 1.40 -2.05
N VAL A 627 21.47 0.21 -2.62
CA VAL A 627 22.33 -0.34 -3.67
C VAL A 627 22.13 0.42 -4.98
N ASP A 628 20.91 0.79 -5.33
CA ASP A 628 20.60 1.58 -6.52
C ASP A 628 21.20 3.00 -6.42
N LEU A 629 21.11 3.63 -5.24
CA LEU A 629 21.81 4.90 -4.98
C LEU A 629 23.33 4.76 -5.19
N ALA A 630 23.92 3.70 -4.63
CA ALA A 630 25.35 3.44 -4.78
C ALA A 630 25.77 3.18 -6.23
N ALA A 631 24.89 2.60 -7.03
CA ALA A 631 25.07 2.37 -8.46
C ALA A 631 24.77 3.60 -9.34
N GLY A 632 24.35 4.73 -8.73
CA GLY A 632 24.00 5.94 -9.47
C GLY A 632 22.64 5.90 -10.17
N ARG A 633 21.81 4.92 -9.88
CA ARG A 633 20.44 4.76 -10.40
C ARG A 633 19.46 5.58 -9.57
N LEU A 634 19.55 6.91 -9.66
CA LEU A 634 18.80 7.82 -8.77
C LEU A 634 17.27 7.68 -8.89
N SER A 635 16.75 7.53 -10.12
CA SER A 635 15.31 7.34 -10.33
C SER A 635 14.82 6.02 -9.70
N ALA A 636 15.53 4.92 -9.93
CA ALA A 636 15.17 3.63 -9.34
C ALA A 636 15.25 3.66 -7.80
N ALA A 637 16.30 4.29 -7.23
CA ALA A 637 16.42 4.45 -5.79
C ALA A 637 15.27 5.28 -5.20
N ARG A 638 14.80 6.30 -5.91
CA ARG A 638 13.64 7.11 -5.54
C ARG A 638 12.36 6.29 -5.58
N GLU A 639 12.04 5.70 -6.73
CA GLU A 639 10.84 4.92 -6.96
C GLU A 639 10.69 3.78 -5.94
N GLU A 640 11.75 2.99 -5.76
CA GLU A 640 11.78 1.89 -4.79
C GLU A 640 11.50 2.38 -3.36
N THR A 641 12.01 3.57 -3.01
CA THR A 641 11.98 4.10 -1.64
C THR A 641 10.72 4.91 -1.34
N GLU A 642 10.20 5.70 -2.29
CA GLU A 642 8.92 6.42 -2.17
C GLU A 642 7.75 5.44 -2.17
N SER A 643 7.89 4.31 -2.85
CA SER A 643 6.91 3.25 -2.89
C SER A 643 6.64 2.59 -1.52
N LEU A 644 7.48 2.77 -0.52
CA LEU A 644 7.31 2.15 0.79
C LEU A 644 6.21 2.83 1.61
N PRO A 645 5.36 2.06 2.31
CA PRO A 645 4.34 2.64 3.16
C PRO A 645 4.98 3.52 4.23
N VAL A 646 4.48 4.75 4.35
CA VAL A 646 4.86 5.64 5.45
C VAL A 646 4.24 5.07 6.73
N PRO A 647 5.04 4.74 7.77
CA PRO A 647 4.49 4.23 9.00
C PRO A 647 3.52 5.24 9.61
N GLN A 648 2.27 4.83 9.83
CA GLN A 648 1.25 5.65 10.52
C GLN A 648 1.53 5.80 12.03
N SER A 649 2.72 5.50 12.47
CA SER A 649 3.09 5.38 13.87
C SER A 649 3.85 6.61 14.39
N ALA A 650 3.60 7.01 15.64
CA ALA A 650 4.34 8.08 16.31
C ALA A 650 5.79 7.67 16.64
N GLY A 651 6.75 7.94 15.78
CA GLY A 651 8.19 7.72 15.92
C GLY A 651 8.82 7.01 14.72
N ALA A 652 10.00 7.43 14.31
CA ALA A 652 10.75 6.85 13.22
C ALA A 652 11.40 5.52 13.63
N THR A 653 11.47 4.57 12.69
CA THR A 653 12.25 3.32 12.81
C THR A 653 13.63 3.48 12.15
N GLU A 654 14.51 2.49 12.32
CA GLU A 654 15.80 2.46 11.61
C GLU A 654 15.62 2.40 10.09
N HIS A 655 14.59 1.71 9.60
CA HIS A 655 14.27 1.65 8.17
C HIS A 655 13.78 3.00 7.65
N ASP A 656 13.02 3.77 8.44
CA ASP A 656 12.61 5.13 8.07
C ASP A 656 13.82 6.05 7.94
N VAL A 657 14.82 5.88 8.79
CA VAL A 657 16.08 6.65 8.69
C VAL A 657 16.85 6.30 7.43
N LEU A 658 16.95 5.01 7.08
CA LEU A 658 17.58 4.59 5.82
C LEU A 658 16.82 5.14 4.61
N ARG A 659 15.49 5.11 4.65
CA ARG A 659 14.62 5.74 3.64
C ARG A 659 14.91 7.24 3.53
N MET A 660 14.96 7.96 4.64
CA MET A 660 15.29 9.39 4.66
C MET A 660 16.69 9.66 4.07
N VAL A 661 17.67 8.83 4.39
CA VAL A 661 19.04 8.95 3.84
C VAL A 661 19.03 8.80 2.33
N ILE A 662 18.34 7.78 1.78
CA ILE A 662 18.25 7.55 0.34
C ILE A 662 17.57 8.74 -0.35
N LEU A 663 16.41 9.15 0.14
CA LEU A 663 15.63 10.23 -0.47
C LEU A 663 16.35 11.59 -0.36
N ALA A 664 17.04 11.87 0.74
CA ALA A 664 17.82 13.08 0.90
C ALA A 664 19.03 13.13 -0.07
N GLU A 665 19.71 11.99 -0.28
CA GLU A 665 20.78 11.91 -1.28
C GLU A 665 20.25 12.08 -2.71
N VAL A 666 19.16 11.40 -3.05
CA VAL A 666 18.51 11.58 -4.36
C VAL A 666 18.10 13.03 -4.56
N ALA A 667 17.44 13.64 -3.59
CA ALA A 667 16.99 15.02 -3.66
C ALA A 667 18.17 16.01 -3.80
N ALA A 668 19.26 15.76 -3.08
CA ALA A 668 20.47 16.59 -3.18
C ALA A 668 21.15 16.49 -4.55
N HIS A 669 21.22 15.29 -5.14
CA HIS A 669 21.78 15.09 -6.47
C HIS A 669 20.89 15.62 -7.60
N THR A 670 19.55 15.59 -7.43
CA THR A 670 18.59 16.00 -8.48
C THR A 670 18.12 17.44 -8.37
N ASP A 671 18.50 18.20 -7.33
CA ASP A 671 18.01 19.56 -6.99
C ASP A 671 16.50 19.60 -6.65
N ASP A 672 15.98 18.49 -6.11
CA ASP A 672 14.60 18.45 -5.61
C ASP A 672 14.53 19.05 -4.20
N ARG A 673 14.30 20.34 -4.15
CA ARG A 673 14.30 21.11 -2.90
C ARG A 673 13.13 20.76 -2.00
N ASN A 674 11.98 20.42 -2.59
CA ASN A 674 10.79 20.08 -1.82
C ASN A 674 11.00 18.74 -1.10
N LEU A 675 11.46 17.73 -1.80
CA LEU A 675 11.78 16.43 -1.21
C LEU A 675 12.87 16.57 -0.14
N LEU A 676 13.95 17.34 -0.43
CA LEU A 676 15.02 17.56 0.54
C LEU A 676 14.49 18.24 1.80
N GLN A 677 13.62 19.26 1.65
CA GLN A 677 13.03 19.95 2.80
C GLN A 677 12.11 19.05 3.62
N GLN A 678 11.34 18.20 2.97
CA GLN A 678 10.53 17.17 3.64
C GLN A 678 11.43 16.24 4.45
N MET A 679 12.49 15.70 3.86
CA MET A 679 13.43 14.81 4.58
C MET A 679 14.12 15.52 5.74
N VAL A 680 14.40 16.81 5.61
CA VAL A 680 14.96 17.64 6.71
C VAL A 680 13.96 17.75 7.87
N ASN A 681 12.67 17.94 7.59
CA ASN A 681 11.65 18.03 8.62
C ASN A 681 11.49 16.67 9.34
N ASP A 682 11.34 15.59 8.56
CA ASP A 682 11.25 14.22 9.09
C ASP A 682 12.49 13.85 9.93
N ALA A 683 13.70 14.24 9.46
CA ALA A 683 14.94 13.99 10.17
C ALA A 683 15.04 14.77 11.49
N ARG A 684 14.54 16.00 11.55
CA ARG A 684 14.50 16.77 12.81
C ARG A 684 13.61 16.11 13.85
N ASP A 685 12.43 15.67 13.44
CA ASP A 685 11.49 14.98 14.32
C ASP A 685 12.09 13.65 14.81
N ALA A 686 12.66 12.86 13.90
CA ALA A 686 13.31 11.61 14.23
C ALA A 686 14.54 11.78 15.15
N HIS A 687 15.31 12.87 14.97
CA HIS A 687 16.49 13.18 15.79
C HIS A 687 16.12 13.44 17.26
N THR A 688 14.97 14.09 17.50
CA THR A 688 14.52 14.41 18.86
C THR A 688 13.96 13.24 19.64
N THR A 689 13.36 12.27 18.93
CA THR A 689 12.57 11.18 19.55
C THR A 689 13.22 9.81 19.42
N GLY A 690 14.24 9.67 18.56
CA GLY A 690 14.78 8.37 18.17
C GLY A 690 15.87 7.79 19.09
N SER A 691 16.19 6.51 18.82
CA SER A 691 17.36 5.82 19.39
C SER A 691 18.67 6.46 18.92
N THR A 692 19.79 6.03 19.50
CA THR A 692 21.12 6.51 19.09
C THR A 692 21.36 6.31 17.59
N GLY A 693 20.97 5.15 17.02
CA GLY A 693 21.08 4.88 15.59
C GLY A 693 20.24 5.83 14.75
N ILE A 694 18.98 6.02 15.15
CA ILE A 694 18.03 6.94 14.50
C ILE A 694 18.58 8.38 14.54
N ARG A 695 19.05 8.87 15.68
CA ARG A 695 19.65 10.22 15.80
C ARG A 695 20.86 10.39 14.89
N ARG A 696 21.77 9.39 14.86
CA ARG A 696 22.98 9.44 14.01
C ARG A 696 22.64 9.51 12.51
N GLY A 697 21.68 8.68 12.06
CA GLY A 697 21.22 8.71 10.68
C GLY A 697 20.49 10.00 10.31
N SER A 698 19.63 10.51 11.19
CA SER A 698 18.95 11.79 11.01
C SER A 698 19.94 12.97 10.98
N ALA A 699 20.96 12.97 11.84
CA ALA A 699 22.01 13.98 11.82
C ALA A 699 22.77 13.98 10.48
N TYR A 700 22.99 12.83 9.87
CA TYR A 700 23.58 12.75 8.53
C TYR A 700 22.72 13.44 7.47
N VAL A 701 21.40 13.21 7.46
CA VAL A 701 20.46 13.87 6.53
C VAL A 701 20.54 15.41 6.70
N LEU A 702 20.56 15.87 7.94
CA LEU A 702 20.66 17.30 8.26
C LEU A 702 22.01 17.90 7.82
N ALA A 703 23.13 17.18 8.04
CA ALA A 703 24.45 17.59 7.59
C ALA A 703 24.52 17.65 6.05
N ARG A 704 23.96 16.65 5.36
CA ARG A 704 23.93 16.59 3.89
C ARG A 704 23.14 17.76 3.29
N ALA A 705 21.98 18.08 3.89
CA ALA A 705 21.15 19.20 3.46
C ALA A 705 21.81 20.55 3.75
N ALA A 706 22.51 20.70 4.87
CA ALA A 706 23.28 21.91 5.18
C ALA A 706 24.42 22.12 4.17
N TRP A 707 25.15 21.05 3.86
CA TRP A 707 26.20 21.07 2.83
C TRP A 707 25.68 21.48 1.46
N GLN A 708 24.49 20.99 1.07
CA GLN A 708 23.85 21.36 -0.20
C GLN A 708 23.52 22.86 -0.29
N ARG A 709 23.29 23.51 0.86
CA ARG A 709 23.02 24.97 0.95
C ARG A 709 24.27 25.81 1.13
N ASP A 710 25.47 25.23 1.04
CA ASP A 710 26.75 25.85 1.34
C ASP A 710 26.87 26.38 2.82
N ASP A 711 26.05 25.83 3.72
CA ASP A 711 26.10 26.11 5.15
C ASP A 711 27.10 25.19 5.86
N ILE A 712 28.38 25.54 5.75
CA ILE A 712 29.49 24.74 6.29
C ILE A 712 29.40 24.62 7.81
N HIS A 713 28.95 25.68 8.49
CA HIS A 713 28.86 25.70 9.96
C HIS A 713 27.81 24.75 10.47
N ASP A 714 26.61 24.76 9.87
CA ASP A 714 25.53 23.85 10.25
C ASP A 714 25.86 22.39 9.87
N ALA A 715 26.49 22.18 8.69
CA ALA A 715 26.97 20.87 8.28
C ALA A 715 27.98 20.27 9.29
N MET A 716 28.95 21.07 9.73
CA MET A 716 29.94 20.68 10.73
C MET A 716 29.30 20.34 12.08
N ARG A 717 28.32 21.17 12.52
CA ARG A 717 27.58 20.93 13.77
C ARG A 717 26.87 19.58 13.76
N TRP A 718 26.14 19.26 12.69
CA TRP A 718 25.43 17.98 12.57
C TRP A 718 26.38 16.79 12.41
N LEU A 719 27.51 16.94 11.72
CA LEU A 719 28.53 15.91 11.63
C LEU A 719 29.18 15.60 12.99
N GLY A 720 29.05 16.49 13.97
CA GLY A 720 29.45 16.24 15.37
C GLY A 720 28.79 14.97 15.94
N ASP A 721 27.51 14.77 15.66
CA ASP A 721 26.71 13.66 16.14
C ASP A 721 26.80 12.41 15.23
N VAL A 722 27.41 12.51 14.05
CA VAL A 722 27.55 11.43 13.08
C VAL A 722 28.82 10.61 13.39
N VAL A 723 28.68 9.29 13.48
CA VAL A 723 29.82 8.38 13.41
C VAL A 723 30.24 8.25 11.95
N LEU A 724 31.38 8.82 11.57
CA LEU A 724 31.83 8.86 10.18
C LEU A 724 32.02 7.47 9.60
N LEU A 725 32.73 6.61 10.33
CA LEU A 725 32.93 5.21 9.98
C LEU A 725 33.33 4.40 11.22
N ALA A 726 32.37 3.73 11.86
CA ALA A 726 32.69 2.72 12.86
C ALA A 726 32.95 1.36 12.18
N THR A 727 32.07 1.01 11.23
CA THR A 727 32.10 -0.20 10.43
C THR A 727 31.42 0.09 9.09
N PRO A 728 31.97 -0.36 7.97
CA PRO A 728 31.38 -0.11 6.64
C PRO A 728 30.28 -1.14 6.32
N PHE A 729 29.21 -1.20 7.13
CA PHE A 729 28.10 -2.12 6.88
C PHE A 729 27.19 -1.69 5.72
N PHE A 730 27.14 -0.41 5.43
CA PHE A 730 26.23 0.17 4.45
C PHE A 730 26.98 0.91 3.36
N PRO A 731 26.54 0.82 2.10
CA PRO A 731 27.20 1.50 0.98
C PRO A 731 27.37 3.01 1.16
N HIS A 732 26.43 3.68 1.80
CA HIS A 732 26.48 5.11 2.05
C HIS A 732 27.49 5.52 3.14
N ALA A 733 28.03 4.57 3.92
CA ALA A 733 29.06 4.86 4.90
C ALA A 733 30.33 5.42 4.27
N LEU A 734 30.69 4.95 3.07
CA LEU A 734 31.84 5.45 2.31
C LEU A 734 31.59 6.89 1.83
N VAL A 735 30.39 7.20 1.34
CA VAL A 735 29.99 8.55 0.91
C VAL A 735 29.97 9.52 2.09
N ARG A 736 29.49 9.07 3.24
CA ARG A 736 29.49 9.84 4.48
C ARG A 736 30.91 10.24 4.94
N LEU A 737 31.88 9.34 4.80
CA LEU A 737 33.28 9.64 5.07
C LEU A 737 33.80 10.75 4.16
N ILE A 738 33.47 10.70 2.87
CA ILE A 738 33.89 11.72 1.91
C ILE A 738 33.23 13.06 2.21
N LEU A 739 31.94 13.10 2.52
CA LEU A 739 31.27 14.32 2.99
C LEU A 739 31.98 14.91 4.22
N GLY A 740 32.34 14.06 5.19
CA GLY A 740 33.11 14.47 6.36
C GLY A 740 34.45 15.10 5.99
N ALA A 741 35.17 14.54 5.03
CA ALA A 741 36.44 15.08 4.53
C ALA A 741 36.24 16.44 3.83
N GLN A 742 35.22 16.55 2.97
CA GLN A 742 34.91 17.81 2.26
C GLN A 742 34.55 18.94 3.24
N VAL A 743 33.69 18.63 4.23
CA VAL A 743 33.29 19.61 5.26
C VAL A 743 34.48 19.99 6.15
N ALA A 744 35.31 19.01 6.58
CA ALA A 744 36.50 19.26 7.40
C ALA A 744 37.53 20.18 6.66
N SER A 745 37.74 19.92 5.37
CA SER A 745 38.60 20.72 4.53
C SER A 745 38.07 22.14 4.34
N ALA A 746 36.76 22.28 4.05
CA ALA A 746 36.13 23.61 3.84
C ALA A 746 36.04 24.43 5.13
N ALA A 747 35.81 23.78 6.28
CA ALA A 747 35.76 24.45 7.58
C ALA A 747 37.14 24.73 8.20
N GLY A 748 38.20 24.03 7.75
CA GLY A 748 39.52 24.09 8.38
C GLY A 748 39.50 23.50 9.81
N ASP A 749 38.55 22.61 10.14
CA ASP A 749 38.35 22.07 11.49
C ASP A 749 39.28 20.89 11.79
N ALA A 750 40.17 21.10 12.78
CA ALA A 750 41.14 20.07 13.17
C ALA A 750 40.49 18.83 13.85
N GLY A 751 39.40 19.02 14.56
CA GLY A 751 38.68 17.92 15.25
C GLY A 751 38.01 17.00 14.26
N LEU A 752 37.28 17.54 13.31
CA LEU A 752 36.62 16.76 12.25
C LEU A 752 37.68 16.10 11.33
N ARG A 753 38.77 16.83 11.02
CA ARG A 753 39.91 16.26 10.28
C ARG A 753 40.50 15.03 10.98
N ALA A 754 40.73 15.09 12.28
CA ALA A 754 41.25 13.94 13.05
C ALA A 754 40.30 12.74 13.02
N ARG A 755 38.99 12.97 13.13
CA ARG A 755 37.96 11.94 13.04
C ARG A 755 37.91 11.28 11.64
N VAL A 756 38.05 12.08 10.57
CA VAL A 756 38.15 11.56 9.20
C VAL A 756 39.39 10.68 9.06
N LEU A 757 40.56 11.11 9.52
CA LEU A 757 41.78 10.33 9.47
C LEU A 757 41.66 9.02 10.25
N GLN A 758 41.08 9.04 11.45
CA GLN A 758 40.77 7.85 12.23
C GLN A 758 39.86 6.87 11.45
N ALA A 759 38.84 7.41 10.77
CA ALA A 759 37.95 6.61 9.94
C ALA A 759 38.68 5.97 8.74
N THR A 760 39.65 6.64 8.12
CA THR A 760 40.48 6.05 7.05
C THR A 760 41.30 4.87 7.58
N GLU A 761 41.81 4.93 8.80
CA GLU A 761 42.55 3.80 9.41
C GLU A 761 41.66 2.56 9.58
N VAL A 762 40.36 2.73 9.86
CA VAL A 762 39.42 1.59 9.94
C VAL A 762 39.36 0.85 8.60
N LEU A 763 39.27 1.58 7.49
CA LEU A 763 39.27 0.96 6.15
C LEU A 763 40.59 0.24 5.84
N GLU A 764 41.73 0.74 6.32
CA GLU A 764 43.04 0.17 6.05
C GLU A 764 43.39 -1.03 6.96
N ARG A 765 42.62 -1.22 8.04
CA ARG A 765 42.78 -2.44 8.91
C ARG A 765 42.20 -3.71 8.27
N GLU A 766 41.45 -3.57 7.17
CA GLU A 766 40.77 -4.70 6.49
C GLU A 766 41.75 -5.80 6.08
N ARG A 767 41.41 -7.05 6.37
CA ARG A 767 42.26 -8.23 6.09
C ARG A 767 41.40 -9.37 5.47
N PRO A 768 41.66 -9.79 4.24
CA PRO A 768 42.58 -9.13 3.26
C PRO A 768 42.10 -7.74 2.88
N ALA A 769 43.02 -6.88 2.41
CA ALA A 769 42.66 -5.51 2.01
C ALA A 769 41.58 -5.51 0.90
N VAL A 770 40.57 -4.66 1.09
CA VAL A 770 39.52 -4.43 0.10
C VAL A 770 39.95 -3.26 -0.80
N PRO A 771 40.12 -3.46 -2.11
CA PRO A 771 40.64 -2.42 -3.01
C PRO A 771 39.89 -1.10 -2.95
N LEU A 772 38.55 -1.16 -2.93
CA LEU A 772 37.69 0.04 -2.84
C LEU A 772 37.95 0.82 -1.53
N PHE A 773 38.19 0.13 -0.41
CA PHE A 773 38.44 0.78 0.87
C PHE A 773 39.74 1.57 0.84
N SER A 774 40.79 0.98 0.28
CA SER A 774 42.08 1.68 0.12
C SER A 774 41.97 2.92 -0.77
N VAL A 775 41.14 2.85 -1.83
CA VAL A 775 40.93 4.01 -2.73
C VAL A 775 40.14 5.09 -2.00
N VAL A 776 39.07 4.75 -1.27
CA VAL A 776 38.26 5.73 -0.50
C VAL A 776 39.08 6.37 0.64
N ALA A 777 39.92 5.59 1.32
CA ALA A 777 40.81 6.16 2.34
C ALA A 777 41.80 7.18 1.74
N ARG A 778 42.39 6.88 0.57
CA ARG A 778 43.25 7.85 -0.16
C ARG A 778 42.44 9.06 -0.63
N TYR A 779 41.19 8.87 -1.07
CA TYR A 779 40.32 9.95 -1.49
C TYR A 779 40.09 10.93 -0.33
N ALA A 780 39.68 10.46 0.82
CA ALA A 780 39.46 11.30 2.00
C ALA A 780 40.76 12.07 2.40
N ARG A 781 41.93 11.43 2.36
CA ARG A 781 43.21 12.11 2.65
C ARG A 781 43.56 13.14 1.58
N GLY A 782 43.40 12.81 0.30
CA GLY A 782 43.66 13.75 -0.81
C GLY A 782 42.85 15.04 -0.68
N ILE A 783 41.59 14.96 -0.25
CA ILE A 783 40.76 16.12 0.06
C ILE A 783 41.36 16.95 1.22
N LEU A 784 41.73 16.29 2.32
CA LEU A 784 42.24 16.93 3.53
C LEU A 784 43.65 17.58 3.31
N GLU A 785 44.41 17.04 2.40
CA GLU A 785 45.80 17.47 2.11
C GLU A 785 45.86 18.41 0.89
N HIS A 786 44.73 18.63 0.21
CA HIS A 786 44.65 19.39 -1.02
C HIS A 786 45.63 18.86 -2.12
N ASP A 787 45.78 17.53 -2.17
CA ASP A 787 46.71 16.85 -3.08
C ASP A 787 46.02 16.52 -4.41
N ALA A 788 46.26 17.38 -5.41
CA ALA A 788 45.69 17.23 -6.76
C ALA A 788 46.11 15.91 -7.43
N GLU A 789 47.35 15.46 -7.26
CA GLU A 789 47.88 14.23 -7.87
C GLU A 789 47.23 13.00 -7.25
N ALA A 790 47.10 12.99 -5.92
CA ALA A 790 46.41 11.92 -5.21
C ALA A 790 44.94 11.81 -5.64
N LEU A 791 44.23 12.95 -5.80
CA LEU A 791 42.84 12.97 -6.23
C LEU A 791 42.65 12.52 -7.69
N VAL A 792 43.54 12.90 -8.60
CA VAL A 792 43.54 12.37 -10.00
C VAL A 792 43.75 10.86 -9.99
N ALA A 793 44.74 10.36 -9.23
CA ALA A 793 45.00 8.93 -9.12
C ALA A 793 43.80 8.16 -8.49
N VAL A 794 43.10 8.77 -7.55
CA VAL A 794 41.86 8.24 -6.95
C VAL A 794 40.75 8.19 -7.98
N ALA A 795 40.51 9.27 -8.72
CA ALA A 795 39.50 9.28 -9.76
C ALA A 795 39.76 8.18 -10.80
N GLU A 796 40.99 8.03 -11.27
CA GLU A 796 41.35 6.95 -12.22
C GLU A 796 41.13 5.55 -11.58
N ALA A 797 41.48 5.36 -10.31
CA ALA A 797 41.27 4.10 -9.62
C ALA A 797 39.78 3.79 -9.40
N LEU A 798 38.92 4.81 -9.26
CA LEU A 798 37.47 4.61 -9.10
C LEU A 798 36.74 4.23 -10.40
N ARG A 799 37.32 4.45 -11.54
CA ARG A 799 36.73 4.12 -12.88
C ARG A 799 36.34 2.66 -13.03
N VAL A 800 37.10 1.76 -12.41
CA VAL A 800 36.88 0.32 -12.49
C VAL A 800 35.80 -0.18 -11.55
N PHE A 801 35.34 0.65 -10.61
CA PHE A 801 34.31 0.29 -9.68
C PHE A 801 32.93 0.79 -10.18
N PRO A 802 31.87 0.01 -10.01
CA PRO A 802 30.51 0.41 -10.42
C PRO A 802 29.89 1.45 -9.43
N ARG A 803 30.63 2.56 -9.21
CA ARG A 803 30.31 3.63 -8.28
C ARG A 803 30.39 5.00 -8.99
N PRO A 804 29.52 5.26 -9.98
CA PRO A 804 29.67 6.41 -10.84
C PRO A 804 29.58 7.75 -10.09
N LEU A 805 28.71 7.89 -9.09
CA LEU A 805 28.62 9.13 -8.31
C LEU A 805 29.87 9.38 -7.47
N LEU A 806 30.49 8.32 -6.93
CA LEU A 806 31.73 8.45 -6.16
C LEU A 806 32.90 8.80 -7.07
N TYR A 807 32.98 8.20 -8.26
CA TYR A 807 33.94 8.55 -9.30
C TYR A 807 33.80 10.02 -9.73
N ALA A 808 32.57 10.45 -10.06
CA ALA A 808 32.32 11.83 -10.49
C ALA A 808 32.63 12.84 -9.40
N SER A 809 32.38 12.50 -8.12
CA SER A 809 32.78 13.34 -7.00
C SER A 809 34.30 13.48 -6.91
N ALA A 810 35.05 12.38 -7.02
CA ALA A 810 36.51 12.41 -6.97
C ALA A 810 37.10 13.19 -8.14
N ALA A 811 36.60 13.01 -9.36
CA ALA A 811 37.01 13.78 -10.54
C ALA A 811 36.68 15.29 -10.38
N ALA A 812 35.53 15.63 -9.81
CA ALA A 812 35.17 17.03 -9.54
C ALA A 812 36.10 17.68 -8.51
N ASP A 813 36.41 16.96 -7.42
CA ASP A 813 37.36 17.45 -6.40
C ASP A 813 38.79 17.56 -6.95
N ALA A 814 39.25 16.58 -7.75
CA ALA A 814 40.53 16.65 -8.46
C ALA A 814 40.59 17.88 -9.39
N GLY A 815 39.53 18.12 -10.18
CA GLY A 815 39.44 19.31 -11.04
C GLY A 815 39.49 20.61 -10.23
N GLY A 816 38.85 20.65 -9.06
CA GLY A 816 38.92 21.80 -8.16
C GLY A 816 40.32 22.09 -7.64
N GLU A 817 41.07 21.06 -7.23
CA GLU A 817 42.46 21.22 -6.75
C GLU A 817 43.41 21.51 -7.89
N LEU A 818 43.21 21.00 -9.09
CA LEU A 818 43.99 21.36 -10.28
C LEU A 818 43.82 22.83 -10.69
N ILE A 819 42.61 23.37 -10.55
CA ILE A 819 42.38 24.83 -10.74
C ILE A 819 43.19 25.62 -9.73
N ARG A 820 43.20 25.22 -8.44
CA ARG A 820 44.01 25.87 -7.42
C ARG A 820 45.53 25.79 -7.73
N ALA A 821 45.94 24.70 -8.36
CA ALA A 821 47.32 24.49 -8.80
C ALA A 821 47.64 25.14 -10.15
N HIS A 822 46.74 25.94 -10.76
CA HIS A 822 46.84 26.57 -12.07
C HIS A 822 47.09 25.59 -13.25
N ARG A 823 46.58 24.37 -13.13
CA ARG A 823 46.64 23.29 -14.16
C ARG A 823 45.32 23.15 -14.91
N GLU A 824 44.94 24.20 -15.66
CA GLU A 824 43.61 24.35 -16.25
C GLU A 824 43.24 23.25 -17.26
N ALA A 825 44.21 22.82 -18.08
CA ALA A 825 43.97 21.77 -19.10
C ALA A 825 43.58 20.43 -18.47
N GLU A 826 44.30 20.05 -17.42
CA GLU A 826 44.02 18.81 -16.71
C GLU A 826 42.73 18.93 -15.85
N ALA A 827 42.48 20.11 -15.33
CA ALA A 827 41.22 20.42 -14.62
C ALA A 827 40.00 20.27 -15.54
N LEU A 828 40.12 20.72 -16.82
CA LEU A 828 39.08 20.57 -17.81
C LEU A 828 38.75 19.10 -18.07
N ASP A 829 39.78 18.22 -18.20
CA ASP A 829 39.57 16.80 -18.41
C ASP A 829 38.82 16.14 -17.27
N GLN A 830 39.23 16.41 -16.02
CA GLN A 830 38.59 15.85 -14.82
C GLN A 830 37.16 16.38 -14.66
N LEU A 831 36.96 17.68 -14.84
CA LEU A 831 35.63 18.29 -14.72
C LEU A 831 34.69 17.84 -15.84
N ASN A 832 35.15 17.64 -17.07
CA ASN A 832 34.32 17.08 -18.13
C ASN A 832 33.88 15.66 -17.81
N ALA A 833 34.81 14.80 -17.38
CA ALA A 833 34.49 13.44 -16.97
C ALA A 833 33.47 13.41 -15.82
N ALA A 834 33.63 14.28 -14.81
CA ALA A 834 32.67 14.42 -13.73
C ALA A 834 31.28 14.88 -14.23
N PHE A 835 31.26 15.88 -15.11
CA PHE A 835 30.02 16.41 -15.69
C PHE A 835 29.25 15.36 -16.47
N ASP A 836 29.92 14.60 -17.33
CA ASP A 836 29.29 13.57 -18.14
C ASP A 836 28.71 12.46 -17.26
N THR A 837 29.47 11.97 -16.29
CA THR A 837 29.00 10.93 -15.35
C THR A 837 27.82 11.38 -14.50
N TYR A 838 27.86 12.61 -13.96
CA TYR A 838 26.70 13.14 -13.20
C TYR A 838 25.46 13.27 -14.08
N ASN A 839 25.63 13.70 -15.32
CA ASN A 839 24.52 13.84 -16.25
C ASN A 839 23.93 12.48 -16.65
N GLU A 840 24.78 11.45 -16.86
CA GLU A 840 24.34 10.08 -17.09
C GLU A 840 23.54 9.50 -15.92
N CYS A 841 23.95 9.79 -14.70
CA CYS A 841 23.23 9.38 -13.49
C CYS A 841 21.95 10.19 -13.19
N GLY A 842 21.68 11.26 -13.95
CA GLY A 842 20.59 12.21 -13.64
C GLY A 842 20.88 13.13 -12.44
N ALA A 843 22.12 13.20 -11.98
CA ALA A 843 22.56 14.05 -10.87
C ALA A 843 22.70 15.53 -11.32
N THR A 844 21.56 16.13 -11.66
CA THR A 844 21.48 17.44 -12.32
C THR A 844 22.02 18.60 -11.46
N ALA A 845 21.93 18.51 -10.14
CA ALA A 845 22.49 19.50 -9.22
C ALA A 845 24.02 19.52 -9.32
N ASP A 846 24.65 18.35 -9.27
CA ASP A 846 26.10 18.22 -9.35
C ASP A 846 26.62 18.57 -10.72
N ALA A 847 25.94 18.10 -11.80
CA ALA A 847 26.27 18.50 -13.16
C ALA A 847 26.24 20.01 -13.35
N ARG A 848 25.25 20.72 -12.77
CA ARG A 848 25.20 22.20 -12.78
C ARG A 848 26.34 22.82 -11.98
N ARG A 849 26.71 22.23 -10.84
CA ARG A 849 27.83 22.69 -10.02
C ARG A 849 29.15 22.60 -10.80
N VAL A 850 29.44 21.45 -11.41
CA VAL A 850 30.61 21.23 -12.26
C VAL A 850 30.57 22.09 -13.53
N GLY A 851 29.40 22.26 -14.15
CA GLY A 851 29.21 23.14 -15.31
C GLY A 851 29.49 24.62 -15.00
N ARG A 852 29.30 25.09 -13.75
CA ARG A 852 29.73 26.40 -13.33
C ARG A 852 31.25 26.52 -13.26
N ALA A 853 31.95 25.48 -12.84
CA ALA A 853 33.43 25.45 -12.83
C ALA A 853 33.98 25.42 -14.25
N LEU A 854 33.41 24.60 -15.14
CA LEU A 854 33.78 24.55 -16.56
C LEU A 854 33.60 25.89 -17.29
N ARG A 855 32.50 26.62 -17.01
CA ARG A 855 32.29 27.97 -17.58
C ARG A 855 33.35 28.99 -17.15
N ARG A 856 33.86 28.90 -15.92
CA ARG A 856 34.96 29.77 -15.44
C ARG A 856 36.24 29.51 -16.20
N LEU A 857 36.40 28.29 -16.74
CA LEU A 857 37.51 27.88 -17.61
C LEU A 857 37.20 28.07 -19.13
N GLY A 858 36.11 28.76 -19.47
CA GLY A 858 35.74 29.09 -20.85
C GLY A 858 34.98 28.02 -21.60
N LEU A 859 34.52 26.90 -20.96
CA LEU A 859 33.79 25.83 -21.59
C LEU A 859 32.31 25.83 -21.14
N GLU A 860 31.39 26.05 -22.08
CA GLU A 860 29.95 25.92 -21.79
C GLU A 860 29.45 24.50 -22.03
N ARG A 861 28.82 23.94 -21.01
CA ARG A 861 28.16 22.62 -21.06
C ARG A 861 26.68 22.78 -20.61
N ARG A 862 25.78 22.13 -21.34
CA ARG A 862 24.35 22.09 -20.99
C ARG A 862 24.02 20.81 -20.23
N VAL A 863 23.33 20.95 -19.09
CA VAL A 863 22.73 19.82 -18.37
C VAL A 863 21.49 19.37 -19.14
N VAL A 864 21.44 18.12 -19.52
CA VAL A 864 20.24 17.48 -20.09
C VAL A 864 19.41 17.01 -18.90
N GLY A 865 18.55 17.87 -18.41
CA GLY A 865 17.58 17.48 -17.36
C GLY A 865 16.38 16.73 -17.95
N PRO A 866 15.58 16.04 -17.12
CA PRO A 866 14.30 15.50 -17.55
C PRO A 866 13.47 16.63 -18.18
N GLN A 867 12.79 16.35 -19.30
CA GLN A 867 11.95 17.35 -19.97
C GLN A 867 10.90 17.83 -18.98
N ARG A 868 11.00 19.09 -18.56
CA ARG A 868 9.92 19.72 -17.77
C ARG A 868 8.62 19.69 -18.57
N ALA A 869 7.53 19.40 -17.90
CA ALA A 869 6.20 19.54 -18.47
C ALA A 869 6.10 20.92 -19.17
N LYS A 870 5.50 20.96 -20.35
CA LYS A 870 5.37 22.22 -21.13
C LYS A 870 4.21 23.06 -20.60
N THR A 871 3.30 22.48 -19.87
CA THR A 871 2.09 23.10 -19.30
C THR A 871 1.83 22.56 -17.89
N GLY A 872 1.05 23.27 -17.09
CA GLY A 872 0.71 22.91 -15.71
C GLY A 872 1.72 23.42 -14.66
N TRP A 873 1.50 23.08 -13.40
CA TRP A 873 2.29 23.58 -12.25
C TRP A 873 3.76 23.19 -12.33
N ASP A 874 4.06 21.99 -12.80
CA ASP A 874 5.43 21.49 -12.96
C ASP A 874 6.23 22.19 -14.06
N SER A 875 5.54 22.96 -14.91
CA SER A 875 6.19 23.80 -15.93
C SER A 875 6.68 25.15 -15.40
N LEU A 876 6.20 25.56 -14.22
CA LEU A 876 6.57 26.83 -13.63
C LEU A 876 8.03 26.83 -13.18
N THR A 877 8.72 27.94 -13.43
CA THR A 877 10.03 28.17 -12.82
C THR A 877 9.85 28.54 -11.35
N GLU A 878 10.87 28.36 -10.54
CA GLU A 878 10.84 28.73 -9.12
C GLU A 878 10.39 30.18 -8.88
N SER A 879 10.87 31.09 -9.68
CA SER A 879 10.47 32.51 -9.61
C SER A 879 8.99 32.72 -10.02
N GLU A 880 8.51 31.98 -11.02
CA GLU A 880 7.11 32.00 -11.43
C GLU A 880 6.21 31.38 -10.36
N LEU A 881 6.65 30.28 -9.72
CA LEU A 881 5.93 29.60 -8.65
C LEU A 881 5.76 30.53 -7.43
N VAL A 882 6.84 31.11 -6.94
CA VAL A 882 6.82 32.06 -5.80
C VAL A 882 5.93 33.27 -6.11
N VAL A 883 6.02 33.82 -7.32
CA VAL A 883 5.18 34.97 -7.74
C VAL A 883 3.71 34.55 -7.78
N VAL A 884 3.40 33.37 -8.32
CA VAL A 884 2.02 32.85 -8.42
C VAL A 884 1.43 32.55 -7.06
N GLN A 885 2.18 31.99 -6.13
CA GLN A 885 1.74 31.75 -4.76
C GLN A 885 1.37 33.05 -4.04
N LEU A 886 2.23 34.07 -4.10
CA LEU A 886 1.92 35.38 -3.52
C LEU A 886 0.70 36.07 -4.16
N ILE A 887 0.51 35.90 -5.45
CA ILE A 887 -0.68 36.42 -6.16
C ILE A 887 -1.95 35.68 -5.74
N ALA A 888 -1.85 34.42 -5.48
CA ALA A 888 -2.94 33.58 -4.99
C ALA A 888 -3.37 33.95 -3.57
N GLU A 889 -2.41 34.34 -2.73
CA GLU A 889 -2.65 34.95 -1.41
C GLU A 889 -3.32 36.34 -1.49
N GLY A 890 -3.62 36.84 -2.71
CA GLY A 890 -4.26 38.15 -2.92
C GLY A 890 -3.31 39.32 -3.08
N ALA A 891 -1.99 39.10 -3.11
CA ALA A 891 -1.02 40.18 -3.21
C ALA A 891 -1.06 40.85 -4.59
N THR A 892 -1.02 42.20 -4.66
CA THR A 892 -0.90 42.95 -5.91
C THR A 892 0.51 42.80 -6.51
N ASN A 893 0.67 42.96 -7.84
CA ASN A 893 2.00 42.93 -8.47
C ASN A 893 2.99 43.88 -7.81
N ARG A 894 2.53 44.99 -7.27
CA ARG A 894 3.34 45.98 -6.58
C ARG A 894 3.80 45.47 -5.20
N ALA A 895 2.90 44.79 -4.49
CA ALA A 895 3.22 44.15 -3.20
C ALA A 895 4.19 42.96 -3.38
N VAL A 896 3.98 42.15 -4.40
CA VAL A 896 4.89 41.02 -4.77
C VAL A 896 6.27 41.60 -5.13
N ALA A 897 6.31 42.64 -5.94
CA ALA A 897 7.59 43.31 -6.32
C ALA A 897 8.36 43.84 -5.10
N GLN A 898 7.67 44.43 -4.13
CA GLN A 898 8.29 44.88 -2.88
C GLN A 898 8.79 43.72 -2.03
N ARG A 899 7.99 42.66 -1.89
CA ARG A 899 8.32 41.48 -1.05
C ARG A 899 9.50 40.66 -1.61
N LEU A 900 9.61 40.60 -2.94
CA LEU A 900 10.66 39.86 -3.63
C LEU A 900 11.85 40.75 -4.08
N GLN A 901 11.85 42.05 -3.79
CA GLN A 901 12.84 43.02 -4.26
C GLN A 901 13.02 43.05 -5.78
N LEU A 902 11.91 42.83 -6.52
CA LEU A 902 11.85 42.84 -7.98
C LEU A 902 11.20 44.14 -8.50
N SER A 903 11.40 44.41 -9.80
CA SER A 903 10.61 45.47 -10.44
C SER A 903 9.15 45.02 -10.68
N PRO A 904 8.14 45.93 -10.60
CA PRO A 904 6.76 45.57 -10.95
C PRO A 904 6.61 45.05 -12.39
N HIS A 905 7.52 45.42 -13.28
CA HIS A 905 7.56 44.91 -14.66
C HIS A 905 8.03 43.47 -14.71
N THR A 906 9.05 43.12 -13.93
CA THR A 906 9.55 41.73 -13.81
C THR A 906 8.46 40.81 -13.25
N VAL A 907 7.76 41.25 -12.20
CA VAL A 907 6.62 40.49 -11.65
C VAL A 907 5.51 40.29 -12.69
N LYS A 908 5.17 41.36 -13.46
CA LYS A 908 4.18 41.24 -14.53
C LYS A 908 4.58 40.20 -15.60
N THR A 909 5.88 40.14 -15.93
CA THR A 909 6.41 39.17 -16.89
C THR A 909 6.29 37.72 -16.35
N HIS A 910 6.67 37.52 -15.07
CA HIS A 910 6.51 36.20 -14.42
C HIS A 910 5.05 35.75 -14.36
N VAL A 911 4.14 36.68 -14.01
CA VAL A 911 2.69 36.37 -14.01
C VAL A 911 2.20 36.00 -15.40
N HIS A 912 2.59 36.76 -16.42
CA HIS A 912 2.20 36.47 -17.80
C HIS A 912 2.68 35.09 -18.27
N ASN A 913 3.94 34.77 -18.01
CA ASN A 913 4.53 33.49 -18.37
C ASN A 913 3.89 32.33 -17.59
N ALA A 914 3.68 32.51 -16.31
CA ALA A 914 3.05 31.51 -15.45
C ALA A 914 1.60 31.26 -15.88
N PHE A 915 0.83 32.30 -16.17
CA PHE A 915 -0.56 32.15 -16.63
C PHE A 915 -0.64 31.43 -17.99
N ALA A 916 0.30 31.72 -18.89
CA ALA A 916 0.39 31.00 -20.17
C ALA A 916 0.70 29.51 -19.96
N LYS A 917 1.58 29.16 -19.01
CA LYS A 917 1.94 27.79 -18.67
C LYS A 917 0.82 27.03 -17.94
N LEU A 918 0.04 27.75 -17.11
CA LEU A 918 -1.11 27.22 -16.38
C LEU A 918 -2.40 27.19 -17.23
N GLY A 919 -2.37 27.78 -18.43
CA GLY A 919 -3.56 27.86 -19.30
C GLY A 919 -4.67 28.77 -18.78
N ILE A 920 -4.33 29.74 -17.90
CA ILE A 920 -5.28 30.67 -17.28
C ILE A 920 -5.09 32.09 -17.82
N THR A 921 -6.15 32.89 -17.80
CA THR A 921 -6.13 34.27 -18.33
C THR A 921 -6.38 35.32 -17.25
N SER A 922 -6.79 34.92 -16.05
CA SER A 922 -7.15 35.84 -14.98
C SER A 922 -6.69 35.34 -13.60
N ARG A 923 -6.53 36.29 -12.67
CA ARG A 923 -6.21 35.99 -11.26
C ARG A 923 -7.32 35.21 -10.54
N ALA A 924 -8.57 35.42 -10.94
CA ALA A 924 -9.69 34.68 -10.37
C ALA A 924 -9.61 33.17 -10.70
N GLN A 925 -9.11 32.83 -11.88
CA GLN A 925 -8.87 31.44 -12.28
C GLN A 925 -7.67 30.85 -11.53
N LEU A 926 -6.69 31.66 -11.13
CA LEU A 926 -5.55 31.17 -10.37
C LEU A 926 -5.97 30.57 -9.02
N ALA A 927 -6.90 31.22 -8.31
CA ALA A 927 -7.44 30.69 -7.06
C ALA A 927 -8.16 29.34 -7.18
N GLN A 928 -8.61 29.00 -8.39
CA GLN A 928 -9.28 27.72 -8.70
C GLN A 928 -8.29 26.61 -9.12
N VAL A 929 -7.07 26.98 -9.49
CA VAL A 929 -6.06 26.09 -10.07
C VAL A 929 -4.90 25.80 -9.10
N ILE A 930 -4.85 26.49 -7.94
CA ILE A 930 -3.80 26.26 -6.95
C ILE A 930 -4.02 24.91 -6.29
N PRO A 931 -3.00 24.02 -6.27
CA PRO A 931 -3.02 22.90 -5.39
C PRO A 931 -3.08 23.41 -3.94
N HIS A 932 -4.13 23.08 -3.19
CA HIS A 932 -4.15 23.35 -1.77
C HIS A 932 -3.05 22.48 -1.13
N VAL A 933 -1.98 23.14 -0.72
CA VAL A 933 -0.96 22.53 0.15
C VAL A 933 -1.50 22.67 1.57
N ASP A 934 -2.13 21.59 2.07
CA ASP A 934 -2.31 21.37 3.50
C ASP A 934 -1.15 20.54 4.06
#